data_e3f06b8701baf531614de9c80bb623c0
#
_entry.id   e3f06b8701baf531614de9c80bb623c0
#
_cell.length_a   1.000
_cell.length_b   1.000
_cell.length_c   1.000
_cell.angle_alpha   90.00
_cell.angle_beta   90.00
_cell.angle_gamma   90.00
#
_symmetry.space_group_name_H-M   'P 1'
#
loop_
_entity.id
_entity.type
_entity.pdbx_description
1 polymer ?
#
loop_
_entity_poly.entity_id
_entity_poly.type
_entity_poly.pdbx_seq_one_letter_code
_entity_poly.pdbx_strand_id
1 'polypeptide(L)'
;MNLFTGAKRHKISRPFQSRLVHLITTRMIFSLASILLVSAMATAAESSNESIQGRVVDLDGGGVGGVMVSAVDNEQRKWTSVFTQKDGSFSIHNLRNVDHKIRTRLMGRADEWTSGVAVGTDNLMISTHPAVGAELESQRPASSAFSMLKFDNPRDKMNFKMFCTYCHQVGTLGFRTPEKPVDWETMLRRMDGFGGLYRHTQDTIIQRLMNTYKDDAVEKWPAFVPPPAPTGLAAAATITMWEMDEPLQGSFHDIEIGPDGKVYAVNISRQRMIALDPTSGKQTAIQFPRRSHAPHSIETANDGSLWTTMCASGQMARYDIETKEFEVYSSAEAPKKRGNYPHTLRINPKDPEGLIWYTDAGSNSCFTIHPQTHVVKEYKLLSAGQAVAAGRGESRGITPYGLDFSPVDGMIWYSKLNGNRIGRIDPNTDDGDIKEWNPPFRGPRRLHVAPDGMVWVPGFGSGVFGKFNPKTEQWTVYELPDAENQIPYALNVDSKGIVWICGTHNDTINRFDPKTEAFTEIRLPTRVSYTREIEFDDEGNVWTSTSGPARHMERGVGAVIRIALPDVVPDEGSIQLVGKTYDGTHGIGNLATAPKTQRKKNSALFAIIDKTDMPEAYKSQPHQKYVDSRMAGMPPGSRDRVGTLWNEFRRENPDRNRDGAMFVRILEYVANQQPGSMPARRFIQKWQHHNFGSAPDQLVNRSLENGKRVYEQAACNRCHTINGLGAKYGPDLTEIAKRFKGGKLLQQCVKPSAEIHKEYQTQQILVDDGRLLTGLVVEETDDQIRLVPNLLKPDKFMMINKDSIDQRRTAEVSSMPAGLLDTFTVEEIFDLVAFLQSRGVKQ
;
A
#
# COMPACT_ATOMS: atom_id res chain seq x y z
N MET A 1 53.01 -54.42 4.45
CA MET A 1 53.57 -55.38 3.54
C MET A 1 53.69 -54.74 2.19
N ASN A 2 54.72 -54.04 1.94
CA ASN A 2 55.77 -54.43 0.90
C ASN A 2 55.15 -54.31 -0.52
N LEU A 3 55.75 -53.66 -1.53
CA LEU A 3 57.09 -53.18 -1.82
C LEU A 3 57.07 -52.42 -3.15
N PHE A 4 57.86 -51.30 -3.21
CA PHE A 4 58.92 -51.04 -4.19
C PHE A 4 58.60 -50.99 -5.70
N THR A 5 59.02 -50.12 -6.47
CA THR A 5 60.19 -49.24 -6.81
C THR A 5 59.99 -48.92 -8.28
N GLY A 6 60.46 -47.93 -8.90
CA GLY A 6 61.68 -47.23 -8.94
C GLY A 6 61.74 -46.28 -10.15
N ALA A 7 62.59 -45.34 -10.04
CA ALA A 7 62.90 -44.25 -10.98
C ALA A 7 63.59 -44.71 -12.27
N LYS A 8 63.53 -43.88 -13.32
CA LYS A 8 64.74 -43.55 -14.11
C LYS A 8 64.59 -42.24 -14.91
N ARG A 9 65.56 -41.38 -14.64
CA ARG A 9 65.84 -40.19 -15.46
C ARG A 9 66.50 -40.55 -16.74
N HIS A 10 66.23 -39.89 -17.87
CA HIS A 10 67.20 -39.67 -18.93
C HIS A 10 67.18 -38.24 -19.44
N LYS A 11 68.31 -37.60 -19.34
CA LYS A 11 68.63 -36.31 -20.02
C LYS A 11 68.98 -36.63 -21.49
N ILE A 12 68.40 -35.75 -22.45
CA ILE A 12 69.09 -35.53 -23.71
C ILE A 12 68.93 -34.10 -24.10
N SER A 13 69.99 -33.49 -24.47
CA SER A 13 70.42 -32.12 -24.80
C SER A 13 69.58 -31.35 -25.87
N ARG A 14 69.65 -30.04 -25.72
CA ARG A 14 69.40 -28.99 -26.76
C ARG A 14 70.34 -29.18 -27.99
N PRO A 15 70.04 -28.57 -29.22
CA PRO A 15 69.50 -27.26 -29.45
C PRO A 15 68.53 -27.15 -30.70
N PHE A 16 67.46 -26.47 -30.63
CA PHE A 16 66.76 -25.88 -31.81
C PHE A 16 65.91 -24.65 -31.38
N GLN A 17 66.61 -23.60 -31.02
CA GLN A 17 65.99 -22.31 -30.75
C GLN A 17 66.76 -21.24 -31.53
N SER A 18 66.34 -20.94 -32.78
CA SER A 18 66.61 -19.63 -33.35
C SER A 18 65.81 -19.26 -34.61
N ARG A 19 64.92 -20.12 -35.15
CA ARG A 19 64.19 -19.77 -36.38
C ARG A 19 62.62 -19.64 -36.18
N LEU A 20 62.08 -19.99 -34.99
CA LEU A 20 60.64 -19.94 -34.75
C LEU A 20 60.20 -18.61 -34.09
N VAL A 21 61.11 -17.89 -33.46
CA VAL A 21 60.81 -16.63 -32.75
C VAL A 21 60.60 -15.49 -33.74
N HIS A 22 61.25 -15.47 -34.93
CA HIS A 22 61.05 -14.38 -35.92
C HIS A 22 59.78 -14.53 -36.74
N LEU A 23 59.21 -15.73 -36.87
CA LEU A 23 57.94 -15.88 -37.63
C LEU A 23 56.72 -15.64 -36.75
N ILE A 24 56.84 -15.85 -35.42
CA ILE A 24 55.71 -15.63 -34.47
C ILE A 24 55.61 -14.16 -34.11
N THR A 25 56.74 -13.45 -33.98
CA THR A 25 56.70 -11.98 -33.71
C THR A 25 56.19 -11.16 -34.90
N THR A 26 56.54 -11.55 -36.16
CA THR A 26 56.02 -10.83 -37.33
C THR A 26 54.53 -11.09 -37.60
N ARG A 27 54.01 -12.28 -37.29
CA ARG A 27 52.55 -12.55 -37.36
C ARG A 27 51.76 -11.92 -36.21
N MET A 28 52.31 -11.81 -35.00
CA MET A 28 51.66 -11.11 -33.89
C MET A 28 51.63 -9.60 -34.11
N ILE A 29 52.66 -8.98 -34.67
CA ILE A 29 52.66 -7.56 -34.98
C ILE A 29 51.66 -7.22 -36.09
N PHE A 30 51.48 -8.06 -37.11
CA PHE A 30 50.45 -7.86 -38.12
C PHE A 30 49.03 -8.17 -37.61
N SER A 31 48.85 -9.12 -36.68
CA SER A 31 47.55 -9.34 -36.05
C SER A 31 47.19 -8.23 -35.06
N LEU A 32 48.14 -7.73 -34.26
CA LEU A 32 47.87 -6.57 -33.39
C LEU A 32 47.65 -5.29 -34.17
N ALA A 33 48.36 -5.04 -35.27
CA ALA A 33 48.12 -3.91 -36.13
C ALA A 33 46.76 -4.01 -36.86
N SER A 34 46.31 -5.18 -37.24
CA SER A 34 45.00 -5.42 -37.84
C SER A 34 43.88 -5.34 -36.81
N ILE A 35 44.07 -5.78 -35.57
CA ILE A 35 43.12 -5.65 -34.47
C ILE A 35 43.04 -4.18 -34.01
N LEU A 36 44.17 -3.48 -33.93
CA LEU A 36 44.18 -2.04 -33.62
C LEU A 36 43.59 -1.20 -34.77
N LEU A 37 43.77 -1.56 -36.03
CA LEU A 37 43.10 -0.88 -37.14
C LEU A 37 41.62 -1.20 -37.23
N VAL A 38 41.22 -2.43 -36.90
CA VAL A 38 39.79 -2.79 -36.83
C VAL A 38 39.14 -2.16 -35.60
N SER A 39 39.81 -2.08 -34.45
CA SER A 39 39.35 -1.32 -33.29
C SER A 39 39.33 0.20 -33.56
N ALA A 40 40.36 0.74 -34.25
CA ALA A 40 40.33 2.15 -34.66
C ALA A 40 39.30 2.46 -35.76
N MET A 41 39.01 1.49 -36.66
CA MET A 41 37.88 1.63 -37.58
C MET A 41 36.53 1.35 -36.96
N ALA A 42 36.46 0.53 -35.91
CA ALA A 42 35.21 0.37 -35.14
C ALA A 42 34.94 1.58 -34.22
N THR A 43 35.97 2.34 -33.81
CA THR A 43 35.79 3.62 -33.07
C THR A 43 35.70 4.84 -33.99
N ALA A 44 35.92 4.67 -35.28
CA ALA A 44 35.67 5.68 -36.32
C ALA A 44 34.38 5.41 -37.13
N ALA A 45 33.62 4.38 -36.74
CA ALA A 45 32.27 4.20 -37.22
C ALA A 45 31.36 5.15 -36.46
N GLU A 46 31.16 6.33 -37.04
CA GLU A 46 30.04 7.22 -36.88
C GLU A 46 29.58 7.40 -35.42
N SER A 47 30.01 8.46 -34.78
CA SER A 47 29.12 9.20 -33.91
C SER A 47 27.95 9.71 -34.75
N SER A 48 27.05 8.79 -35.15
CA SER A 48 25.75 9.20 -35.61
C SER A 48 25.20 10.08 -34.45
N ASN A 49 24.69 11.23 -34.76
CA ASN A 49 24.08 12.16 -33.82
C ASN A 49 22.78 11.53 -33.25
N GLU A 50 22.92 10.47 -32.42
CA GLU A 50 21.83 9.81 -31.72
C GLU A 50 21.38 10.67 -30.56
N SER A 51 21.24 11.97 -30.79
CA SER A 51 20.85 12.94 -29.80
C SER A 51 19.82 13.93 -30.32
N ILE A 52 19.05 14.48 -29.38
CA ILE A 52 18.19 15.66 -29.61
C ILE A 52 18.70 16.74 -28.67
N GLN A 53 19.00 17.90 -29.22
CA GLN A 53 19.50 19.04 -28.48
C GLN A 53 18.61 20.28 -28.72
N GLY A 54 18.58 21.13 -27.71
CA GLY A 54 17.74 22.32 -27.81
C GLY A 54 17.79 23.19 -26.58
N ARG A 55 16.82 24.07 -26.48
CA ARG A 55 16.71 25.04 -25.40
C ARG A 55 15.25 25.22 -24.99
N VAL A 56 14.99 25.23 -23.69
CA VAL A 56 13.70 25.63 -23.14
C VAL A 56 13.78 27.08 -22.72
N VAL A 57 12.82 27.88 -23.18
CA VAL A 57 12.78 29.34 -22.95
C VAL A 57 11.44 29.73 -22.34
N ASP A 58 11.41 30.85 -21.64
CA ASP A 58 10.18 31.51 -21.25
C ASP A 58 9.58 32.35 -22.40
N LEU A 59 8.47 33.03 -22.13
CA LEU A 59 7.78 33.86 -23.14
C LEU A 59 8.60 35.07 -23.62
N ASP A 60 9.58 35.53 -22.84
CA ASP A 60 10.48 36.64 -23.15
C ASP A 60 11.77 36.15 -23.84
N GLY A 61 11.91 34.82 -24.07
CA GLY A 61 13.07 34.19 -24.71
C GLY A 61 14.24 33.91 -23.75
N GLY A 62 14.05 34.14 -22.45
CA GLY A 62 15.02 33.80 -21.43
C GLY A 62 15.11 32.28 -21.22
N GLY A 63 16.32 31.73 -21.04
CA GLY A 63 16.49 30.31 -20.78
C GLY A 63 15.93 29.87 -19.43
N VAL A 64 15.25 28.71 -19.38
CA VAL A 64 14.65 28.15 -18.16
C VAL A 64 15.43 26.90 -17.70
N GLY A 65 16.17 27.05 -16.60
CA GLY A 65 16.95 25.95 -16.03
C GLY A 65 16.12 24.97 -15.17
N GLY A 66 16.58 23.73 -15.07
CA GLY A 66 15.97 22.68 -14.23
C GLY A 66 14.66 22.12 -14.77
N VAL A 67 14.32 22.39 -16.03
CA VAL A 67 13.18 21.77 -16.70
C VAL A 67 13.54 20.34 -17.10
N MET A 68 12.75 19.37 -16.69
CA MET A 68 12.88 18.01 -17.21
C MET A 68 12.41 17.97 -18.67
N VAL A 69 13.27 17.58 -19.57
CA VAL A 69 12.96 17.34 -20.98
C VAL A 69 13.01 15.84 -21.26
N SER A 70 11.91 15.28 -21.70
CA SER A 70 11.76 13.84 -21.93
C SER A 70 11.56 13.57 -23.44
N ALA A 71 12.42 12.76 -24.03
CA ALA A 71 12.20 12.16 -25.34
C ALA A 71 11.44 10.84 -25.19
N VAL A 72 10.30 10.72 -25.86
CA VAL A 72 9.38 9.58 -25.74
C VAL A 72 9.37 8.79 -27.04
N ASP A 73 9.86 7.55 -26.99
CA ASP A 73 9.71 6.56 -28.02
C ASP A 73 8.41 5.77 -27.79
N ASN A 74 7.41 6.02 -28.62
CA ASN A 74 6.11 5.39 -28.43
C ASN A 74 6.10 3.88 -28.75
N GLU A 75 7.00 3.39 -29.62
CA GLU A 75 7.06 1.96 -29.96
C GLU A 75 7.66 1.14 -28.81
N GLN A 76 8.75 1.62 -28.22
CA GLN A 76 9.37 0.99 -27.07
C GLN A 76 8.72 1.41 -25.74
N ARG A 77 7.75 2.34 -25.75
CA ARG A 77 7.19 2.96 -24.54
C ARG A 77 8.28 3.48 -23.61
N LYS A 78 9.36 3.97 -24.18
CA LYS A 78 10.57 4.39 -23.46
C LYS A 78 10.64 5.91 -23.43
N TRP A 79 10.92 6.41 -22.24
CA TRP A 79 11.14 7.83 -21.95
C TRP A 79 12.60 8.01 -21.56
N THR A 80 13.31 8.90 -22.19
CA THR A 80 14.66 9.33 -21.77
C THR A 80 14.59 10.79 -21.38
N SER A 81 14.86 11.08 -20.12
CA SER A 81 14.67 12.41 -19.54
C SER A 81 15.97 12.97 -19.00
N VAL A 82 16.24 14.22 -19.29
CA VAL A 82 17.34 15.03 -18.75
C VAL A 82 16.79 16.35 -18.22
N PHE A 83 17.60 17.12 -17.52
CA PHE A 83 17.23 18.45 -17.04
C PHE A 83 17.98 19.53 -17.81
N THR A 84 17.33 20.68 -18.04
CA THR A 84 17.97 21.85 -18.67
C THR A 84 19.00 22.46 -17.76
N GLN A 85 20.09 22.97 -18.37
CA GLN A 85 21.10 23.83 -17.73
C GLN A 85 20.48 25.17 -17.35
N LYS A 86 21.23 26.00 -16.59
CA LYS A 86 20.77 27.36 -16.17
C LYS A 86 20.29 28.24 -17.32
N ASP A 87 20.91 28.11 -18.48
CA ASP A 87 20.57 28.85 -19.70
C ASP A 87 19.42 28.25 -20.50
N GLY A 88 18.82 27.16 -19.99
CA GLY A 88 17.74 26.44 -20.64
C GLY A 88 18.18 25.35 -21.63
N SER A 89 19.48 25.23 -21.92
CA SER A 89 19.99 24.24 -22.86
C SER A 89 19.84 22.80 -22.34
N PHE A 90 19.61 21.83 -23.24
CA PHE A 90 19.56 20.44 -22.97
C PHE A 90 20.14 19.60 -24.10
N SER A 91 20.57 18.37 -23.78
CA SER A 91 20.99 17.35 -24.74
C SER A 91 20.55 15.97 -24.23
N ILE A 92 19.77 15.25 -25.04
CA ILE A 92 19.31 13.90 -24.76
C ILE A 92 20.05 12.96 -25.71
N HIS A 93 20.84 12.06 -25.16
CA HIS A 93 21.69 11.13 -25.90
C HIS A 93 21.15 9.69 -25.88
N ASN A 94 21.73 8.82 -26.71
CA ASN A 94 21.42 7.40 -26.80
C ASN A 94 19.94 7.13 -27.15
N LEU A 95 19.44 7.90 -28.09
CA LEU A 95 18.09 7.77 -28.62
C LEU A 95 18.08 6.82 -29.84
N ARG A 96 17.05 6.01 -29.94
CA ARG A 96 16.81 5.20 -31.14
C ARG A 96 16.45 6.12 -32.32
N ASN A 97 16.95 5.84 -33.50
CA ASN A 97 16.72 6.65 -34.70
C ASN A 97 15.28 6.52 -35.24
N VAL A 98 14.37 7.16 -34.52
CA VAL A 98 12.94 7.34 -34.86
C VAL A 98 12.49 8.72 -34.44
N ASP A 99 11.29 9.12 -34.89
CA ASP A 99 10.67 10.36 -34.39
C ASP A 99 10.21 10.21 -32.94
N HIS A 100 10.59 11.15 -32.11
CA HIS A 100 10.22 11.23 -30.72
C HIS A 100 9.15 12.28 -30.46
N LYS A 101 8.36 12.08 -29.41
CA LYS A 101 7.62 13.17 -28.78
C LYS A 101 8.48 13.75 -27.66
N ILE A 102 8.62 15.06 -27.62
CA ILE A 102 9.34 15.74 -26.54
C ILE A 102 8.34 16.36 -25.58
N ARG A 103 8.53 16.11 -24.29
CA ARG A 103 7.77 16.77 -23.23
C ARG A 103 8.69 17.58 -22.34
N THR A 104 8.28 18.79 -21.97
CA THR A 104 8.90 19.55 -20.90
C THR A 104 8.05 19.48 -19.64
N ARG A 105 8.69 19.41 -18.47
CA ARG A 105 8.02 19.41 -17.16
C ARG A 105 8.84 20.13 -16.10
N LEU A 106 8.22 21.10 -15.45
CA LEU A 106 8.74 21.77 -14.26
C LEU A 106 7.55 22.19 -13.39
N MET A 107 7.56 21.91 -12.09
CA MET A 107 6.52 22.43 -11.21
C MET A 107 6.46 23.97 -11.26
N GLY A 108 5.27 24.51 -11.42
CA GLY A 108 5.02 25.92 -11.63
C GLY A 108 4.99 26.34 -13.08
N ARG A 109 5.26 25.44 -14.02
CA ARG A 109 5.14 25.68 -15.47
C ARG A 109 4.26 24.65 -16.12
N ALA A 110 3.62 25.02 -17.24
CA ALA A 110 2.84 24.11 -18.05
C ALA A 110 3.71 23.01 -18.66
N ASP A 111 3.16 21.80 -18.78
CA ASP A 111 3.80 20.71 -19.53
C ASP A 111 3.61 20.97 -21.03
N GLU A 112 4.69 21.19 -21.77
CA GLU A 112 4.64 21.40 -23.23
C GLU A 112 4.99 20.13 -23.99
N TRP A 113 4.37 19.93 -25.16
CA TRP A 113 4.57 18.77 -26.01
C TRP A 113 4.89 19.17 -27.45
N THR A 114 5.97 18.59 -28.00
CA THR A 114 6.35 18.68 -29.40
C THR A 114 6.42 17.29 -30.01
N SER A 115 5.74 17.04 -31.12
CA SER A 115 5.69 15.73 -31.77
C SER A 115 6.54 15.73 -33.07
N GLY A 116 7.00 14.53 -33.47
CA GLY A 116 7.72 14.35 -34.74
C GLY A 116 9.13 14.95 -34.71
N VAL A 117 9.81 14.91 -33.58
CA VAL A 117 11.19 15.40 -33.45
C VAL A 117 12.14 14.28 -33.82
N ALA A 118 12.85 14.45 -34.95
CA ALA A 118 13.82 13.47 -35.42
C ALA A 118 15.11 13.52 -34.59
N VAL A 119 15.73 12.37 -34.44
CA VAL A 119 17.10 12.27 -33.89
C VAL A 119 18.07 13.03 -34.82
N GLY A 120 19.05 13.72 -34.21
CA GLY A 120 19.95 14.64 -34.93
C GLY A 120 19.45 16.10 -34.92
N THR A 121 18.27 16.38 -34.36
CA THR A 121 17.82 17.77 -34.14
C THR A 121 18.71 18.45 -33.11
N ASP A 122 19.34 19.59 -33.46
CA ASP A 122 20.32 20.30 -32.62
C ASP A 122 19.86 21.70 -32.19
N ASN A 123 18.73 22.19 -32.68
CA ASN A 123 18.21 23.54 -32.44
C ASN A 123 16.74 23.55 -31.98
N LEU A 124 16.29 22.57 -31.25
CA LEU A 124 14.90 22.49 -30.81
C LEU A 124 14.61 23.59 -29.78
N MET A 125 13.74 24.51 -30.13
CA MET A 125 13.28 25.56 -29.22
C MET A 125 11.90 25.22 -28.66
N ILE A 126 11.77 25.19 -27.33
CA ILE A 126 10.50 24.94 -26.67
C ILE A 126 10.18 26.10 -25.73
N SER A 127 9.09 26.81 -26.02
CA SER A 127 8.61 27.85 -25.14
C SER A 127 7.71 27.29 -24.04
N THR A 128 7.96 27.68 -22.80
CA THR A 128 7.14 27.26 -21.65
C THR A 128 6.58 28.49 -20.93
N HIS A 129 5.41 28.36 -20.33
CA HIS A 129 4.74 29.44 -19.62
C HIS A 129 4.40 29.03 -18.18
N PRO A 130 4.21 30.01 -17.25
CA PRO A 130 3.77 29.70 -15.89
C PRO A 130 2.43 28.96 -15.87
N ALA A 131 2.36 27.86 -15.14
CA ALA A 131 1.10 27.18 -14.82
C ALA A 131 0.30 28.04 -13.83
N VAL A 132 -1.00 28.20 -14.04
CA VAL A 132 -1.89 29.00 -13.19
C VAL A 132 -3.20 28.27 -12.88
N GLY A 133 -3.86 28.69 -11.82
CA GLY A 133 -5.18 28.14 -11.45
C GLY A 133 -5.19 26.62 -11.30
N ALA A 134 -6.12 25.95 -11.97
CA ALA A 134 -6.31 24.50 -11.90
C ALA A 134 -5.10 23.70 -12.42
N GLU A 135 -4.40 24.23 -13.43
CA GLU A 135 -3.19 23.58 -13.95
C GLU A 135 -2.08 23.54 -12.90
N LEU A 136 -1.82 24.66 -12.22
CA LEU A 136 -0.84 24.75 -11.13
C LEU A 136 -1.24 23.83 -9.97
N GLU A 137 -2.50 23.84 -9.57
CA GLU A 137 -3.01 22.98 -8.51
C GLU A 137 -2.91 21.48 -8.87
N SER A 138 -3.04 21.11 -10.14
CA SER A 138 -2.84 19.74 -10.60
C SER A 138 -1.42 19.23 -10.34
N GLN A 139 -0.45 20.11 -10.26
CA GLN A 139 0.97 19.79 -10.05
C GLN A 139 1.35 19.61 -8.57
N ARG A 140 0.45 19.95 -7.64
CA ARG A 140 0.68 19.84 -6.19
C ARG A 140 0.95 18.38 -5.81
N PRO A 141 2.12 18.05 -5.19
CA PRO A 141 2.43 16.70 -4.74
C PRO A 141 1.45 16.20 -3.66
N ALA A 142 1.35 14.90 -3.54
CA ALA A 142 0.50 14.28 -2.52
C ALA A 142 0.88 14.70 -1.09
N SER A 143 2.17 14.87 -0.78
CA SER A 143 2.65 15.36 0.53
C SER A 143 2.13 16.77 0.85
N SER A 144 2.17 17.68 -0.12
CA SER A 144 1.64 19.04 0.05
C SER A 144 0.13 19.04 0.31
N ALA A 145 -0.63 18.22 -0.42
CA ALA A 145 -2.07 18.07 -0.18
C ALA A 145 -2.36 17.34 1.14
N PHE A 146 -1.54 16.37 1.52
CA PHE A 146 -1.62 15.67 2.80
C PHE A 146 -1.40 16.61 3.99
N SER A 147 -0.61 17.66 3.83
CA SER A 147 -0.39 18.70 4.85
C SER A 147 -1.68 19.44 5.24
N MET A 148 -2.70 19.43 4.36
CA MET A 148 -4.02 20.01 4.63
C MET A 148 -4.86 19.19 5.61
N LEU A 149 -4.55 17.89 5.78
CA LEU A 149 -5.17 17.06 6.80
C LEU A 149 -4.67 17.47 8.19
N LYS A 150 -5.53 18.14 8.95
CA LYS A 150 -5.20 18.57 10.32
C LYS A 150 -5.58 17.50 11.33
N PHE A 151 -4.70 17.25 12.27
CA PHE A 151 -4.87 16.29 13.36
C PHE A 151 -4.68 17.02 14.69
N ASP A 152 -5.44 16.63 15.71
CA ASP A 152 -5.39 17.26 17.04
C ASP A 152 -4.07 16.94 17.76
N ASN A 153 -3.43 15.84 17.33
CA ASN A 153 -2.11 15.50 17.86
C ASN A 153 -1.25 14.80 16.77
N PRO A 154 0.07 14.94 16.84
CA PRO A 154 0.99 14.33 15.86
C PRO A 154 0.91 12.80 15.79
N ARG A 155 0.57 12.14 16.90
CA ARG A 155 0.45 10.68 16.94
C ARG A 155 -0.68 10.17 16.05
N ASP A 156 -1.81 10.88 15.98
CA ASP A 156 -2.93 10.48 15.14
C ASP A 156 -2.59 10.66 13.66
N LYS A 157 -1.86 11.72 13.30
CA LYS A 157 -1.33 11.90 11.94
C LYS A 157 -0.37 10.78 11.57
N MET A 158 0.55 10.45 12.47
CA MET A 158 1.49 9.36 12.27
C MET A 158 0.78 8.00 12.11
N ASN A 159 -0.25 7.71 12.92
CA ASN A 159 -1.06 6.52 12.76
C ASN A 159 -1.80 6.52 11.43
N PHE A 160 -2.34 7.66 11.02
CA PHE A 160 -2.96 7.80 9.70
C PHE A 160 -1.97 7.49 8.57
N LYS A 161 -0.74 8.03 8.63
CA LYS A 161 0.33 7.67 7.68
C LYS A 161 0.57 6.16 7.67
N MET A 162 0.74 5.54 8.82
CA MET A 162 1.02 4.10 8.95
C MET A 162 -0.03 3.22 8.27
N PHE A 163 -1.30 3.63 8.24
CA PHE A 163 -2.39 2.79 7.76
C PHE A 163 -2.98 3.25 6.43
N CYS A 164 -3.20 4.55 6.25
CA CYS A 164 -3.92 5.06 5.08
C CYS A 164 -3.02 5.29 3.87
N THR A 165 -1.70 5.42 4.07
CA THR A 165 -0.74 5.56 2.97
C THR A 165 0.06 4.28 2.70
N TYR A 166 -0.38 3.17 3.25
CA TYR A 166 0.31 1.88 3.16
C TYR A 166 0.36 1.32 1.72
N CYS A 167 -0.69 1.52 0.95
CA CYS A 167 -0.86 0.95 -0.38
C CYS A 167 -0.72 1.97 -1.52
N HIS A 168 -1.06 3.23 -1.27
CA HIS A 168 -1.02 4.32 -2.26
C HIS A 168 -0.89 5.68 -1.57
N GLN A 169 -0.56 6.72 -2.34
CA GLN A 169 -0.51 8.10 -1.85
C GLN A 169 -1.91 8.58 -1.45
N VAL A 170 -1.98 9.46 -0.46
CA VAL A 170 -3.19 10.18 -0.04
C VAL A 170 -3.01 11.66 -0.33
N GLY A 171 -3.98 12.28 -0.98
CA GLY A 171 -3.92 13.70 -1.38
C GLY A 171 -3.50 13.92 -2.83
N THR A 172 -3.50 12.89 -3.67
CA THR A 172 -3.29 13.03 -5.12
C THR A 172 -4.41 13.82 -5.78
N LEU A 173 -4.25 14.20 -7.04
CA LEU A 173 -5.25 14.95 -7.79
C LEU A 173 -6.62 14.28 -7.75
N GLY A 174 -6.69 12.95 -7.94
CA GLY A 174 -7.96 12.22 -7.88
C GLY A 174 -8.65 12.22 -6.50
N PHE A 175 -7.91 12.47 -5.40
CA PHE A 175 -8.52 12.73 -4.07
C PHE A 175 -9.11 14.13 -4.00
N ARG A 176 -8.51 15.10 -4.67
CA ARG A 176 -8.85 16.53 -4.58
C ARG A 176 -9.95 16.91 -5.57
N THR A 177 -9.95 16.31 -6.75
CA THR A 177 -10.90 16.56 -7.84
C THR A 177 -11.45 15.23 -8.38
N PRO A 178 -12.22 14.49 -7.60
CA PRO A 178 -12.80 13.24 -8.06
C PRO A 178 -13.85 13.52 -9.16
N GLU A 179 -13.86 12.70 -10.20
CA GLU A 179 -14.89 12.79 -11.27
C GLU A 179 -16.32 12.64 -10.75
N LYS A 180 -16.49 12.00 -9.60
CA LYS A 180 -17.79 11.81 -8.93
C LYS A 180 -17.61 12.05 -7.43
N PRO A 181 -18.63 12.55 -6.73
CA PRO A 181 -18.57 12.69 -5.28
C PRO A 181 -18.16 11.41 -4.61
N VAL A 182 -17.15 11.47 -3.72
CA VAL A 182 -16.61 10.30 -3.03
C VAL A 182 -17.52 9.98 -1.84
N ASP A 183 -18.08 8.77 -1.83
CA ASP A 183 -18.64 8.19 -0.63
C ASP A 183 -17.49 7.65 0.25
N TRP A 184 -16.98 8.49 1.12
CA TRP A 184 -15.86 8.18 2.00
C TRP A 184 -16.13 6.99 2.92
N GLU A 185 -17.38 6.78 3.34
CA GLU A 185 -17.73 5.62 4.16
C GLU A 185 -17.55 4.31 3.38
N THR A 186 -18.11 4.25 2.18
CA THR A 186 -17.94 3.08 1.29
C THR A 186 -16.47 2.87 0.91
N MET A 187 -15.75 3.96 0.61
CA MET A 187 -14.32 3.90 0.28
C MET A 187 -13.51 3.33 1.44
N LEU A 188 -13.71 3.83 2.65
CA LEU A 188 -12.99 3.37 3.83
C LEU A 188 -13.35 1.93 4.23
N ARG A 189 -14.60 1.52 4.07
CA ARG A 189 -14.99 0.10 4.25
C ARG A 189 -14.26 -0.81 3.27
N ARG A 190 -14.09 -0.37 2.02
CA ARG A 190 -13.29 -1.10 1.03
C ARG A 190 -11.83 -1.19 1.43
N MET A 191 -11.22 -0.09 1.91
CA MET A 191 -9.84 -0.08 2.42
C MET A 191 -9.67 -0.99 3.65
N ASP A 192 -10.65 -1.04 4.56
CA ASP A 192 -10.66 -1.98 5.70
C ASP A 192 -10.65 -3.44 5.23
N GLY A 193 -11.34 -3.76 4.16
CA GLY A 193 -11.32 -5.07 3.51
C GLY A 193 -9.91 -5.50 3.05
N PHE A 194 -9.08 -4.54 2.66
CA PHE A 194 -7.67 -4.76 2.32
C PHE A 194 -6.72 -4.72 3.52
N GLY A 195 -7.23 -4.54 4.73
CA GLY A 195 -6.40 -4.51 5.95
C GLY A 195 -5.85 -3.13 6.33
N GLY A 196 -6.25 -2.08 5.62
CA GLY A 196 -5.69 -0.73 5.71
C GLY A 196 -6.25 0.16 6.82
N LEU A 197 -7.22 -0.26 7.67
CA LEU A 197 -7.86 0.66 8.58
C LEU A 197 -7.99 0.20 10.04
N TYR A 198 -7.86 1.19 10.91
CA TYR A 198 -8.25 1.15 12.32
C TYR A 198 -9.78 1.27 12.43
N ARG A 199 -10.44 0.22 12.87
CA ARG A 199 -11.91 0.21 13.06
C ARG A 199 -12.41 1.22 14.08
N HIS A 200 -11.55 1.68 14.99
CA HIS A 200 -11.95 2.51 16.14
C HIS A 200 -11.95 4.02 15.88
N THR A 201 -11.50 4.46 14.71
CA THR A 201 -11.38 5.88 14.37
C THR A 201 -12.06 6.24 13.05
N GLN A 202 -12.86 5.34 12.47
CA GLN A 202 -13.45 5.51 11.14
C GLN A 202 -14.25 6.80 11.01
N ASP A 203 -15.14 7.09 11.94
CA ASP A 203 -16.00 8.27 11.83
C ASP A 203 -15.20 9.58 11.87
N THR A 204 -14.20 9.67 12.74
CA THR A 204 -13.31 10.82 12.81
C THR A 204 -12.47 10.98 11.54
N ILE A 205 -11.98 9.88 10.99
CA ILE A 205 -11.23 9.86 9.73
C ILE A 205 -12.12 10.28 8.56
N ILE A 206 -13.33 9.74 8.48
CA ILE A 206 -14.32 10.10 7.45
C ILE A 206 -14.60 11.61 7.48
N GLN A 207 -14.89 12.17 8.66
CA GLN A 207 -15.15 13.59 8.79
C GLN A 207 -13.93 14.44 8.41
N ARG A 208 -12.72 14.03 8.79
CA ARG A 208 -11.48 14.72 8.39
C ARG A 208 -11.27 14.71 6.89
N LEU A 209 -11.42 13.56 6.25
CA LEU A 209 -11.30 13.44 4.79
C LEU A 209 -12.36 14.27 4.06
N MET A 210 -13.62 14.20 4.50
CA MET A 210 -14.69 15.01 3.95
C MET A 210 -14.41 16.50 4.13
N ASN A 211 -14.00 16.92 5.31
CA ASN A 211 -13.72 18.34 5.59
C ASN A 211 -12.49 18.86 4.84
N THR A 212 -11.57 17.99 4.48
CA THR A 212 -10.34 18.37 3.79
C THR A 212 -10.45 18.32 2.27
N TYR A 213 -11.11 17.30 1.73
CA TYR A 213 -11.09 16.99 0.30
C TYR A 213 -12.45 17.18 -0.40
N LYS A 214 -13.45 17.80 0.23
CA LYS A 214 -14.65 18.21 -0.49
C LYS A 214 -14.37 19.48 -1.32
N ASP A 215 -15.08 19.63 -2.40
CA ASP A 215 -14.84 20.65 -3.43
C ASP A 215 -14.67 22.05 -2.84
N ASP A 216 -15.59 22.51 -2.00
CA ASP A 216 -15.56 23.83 -1.38
C ASP A 216 -14.43 24.02 -0.36
N ALA A 217 -13.82 22.94 0.14
CA ALA A 217 -12.68 23.01 1.03
C ALA A 217 -11.36 23.09 0.25
N VAL A 218 -11.24 22.35 -0.84
CA VAL A 218 -10.03 22.37 -1.71
C VAL A 218 -9.85 23.76 -2.34
N GLU A 219 -10.92 24.41 -2.76
CA GLU A 219 -10.90 25.77 -3.29
C GLU A 219 -10.38 26.82 -2.29
N LYS A 220 -10.48 26.54 -0.99
CA LYS A 220 -10.02 27.45 0.09
C LYS A 220 -8.61 27.15 0.56
N TRP A 221 -7.93 26.17 -0.04
CA TRP A 221 -6.53 25.89 0.31
C TRP A 221 -5.63 27.04 -0.06
N PRO A 222 -4.51 27.25 0.67
CA PRO A 222 -3.47 28.16 0.21
C PRO A 222 -3.00 27.78 -1.18
N ALA A 223 -2.78 28.76 -2.04
CA ALA A 223 -2.23 28.52 -3.37
C ALA A 223 -0.96 27.66 -3.29
N PHE A 224 -0.83 26.75 -4.22
CA PHE A 224 0.38 25.91 -4.28
C PHE A 224 1.58 26.76 -4.68
N VAL A 225 2.60 26.73 -3.85
CA VAL A 225 3.90 27.32 -4.14
C VAL A 225 4.82 26.22 -4.61
N PRO A 226 5.21 26.19 -5.89
CA PRO A 226 6.14 25.20 -6.41
C PRO A 226 7.50 25.29 -5.69
N PRO A 227 8.16 24.15 -5.43
CA PRO A 227 9.52 24.17 -4.92
C PRO A 227 10.49 24.72 -5.99
N PRO A 228 11.69 25.16 -5.60
CA PRO A 228 12.72 25.58 -6.54
C PRO A 228 12.98 24.54 -7.63
N ALA A 229 13.41 24.99 -8.80
CA ALA A 229 13.86 24.11 -9.86
C ALA A 229 15.07 23.27 -9.38
N PRO A 230 15.19 22.00 -9.82
CA PRO A 230 16.34 21.18 -9.49
C PRO A 230 17.63 21.78 -10.05
N THR A 231 18.69 21.68 -9.26
CA THR A 231 20.04 22.15 -9.61
C THR A 231 21.07 21.10 -9.22
N GLY A 232 22.32 21.29 -9.60
CA GLY A 232 23.43 20.43 -9.22
C GLY A 232 23.18 18.97 -9.56
N LEU A 233 23.38 18.10 -8.59
CA LEU A 233 23.23 16.64 -8.76
C LEU A 233 21.83 16.24 -9.24
N ALA A 234 20.78 16.83 -8.72
CA ALA A 234 19.41 16.52 -9.12
C ALA A 234 19.17 16.85 -10.60
N ALA A 235 19.76 17.92 -11.09
CA ALA A 235 19.69 18.35 -12.50
C ALA A 235 20.66 17.58 -13.42
N ALA A 236 21.65 16.88 -12.86
CA ALA A 236 22.62 16.09 -13.62
C ALA A 236 22.12 14.64 -13.90
N ALA A 237 21.02 14.23 -13.30
CA ALA A 237 20.47 12.90 -13.48
C ALA A 237 19.90 12.69 -14.88
N THR A 238 20.20 11.53 -15.47
CA THR A 238 19.48 11.00 -16.64
C THR A 238 18.51 9.94 -16.17
N ILE A 239 17.23 10.10 -16.49
CA ILE A 239 16.20 9.18 -16.05
C ILE A 239 15.60 8.48 -17.28
N THR A 240 15.72 7.16 -17.30
CA THR A 240 15.06 6.32 -18.31
C THR A 240 13.87 5.60 -17.68
N MET A 241 12.73 5.68 -18.31
CA MET A 241 11.50 5.03 -17.86
C MET A 241 10.90 4.19 -18.98
N TRP A 242 10.47 2.98 -18.66
CA TRP A 242 9.70 2.13 -19.56
C TRP A 242 8.29 1.97 -19.01
N GLU A 243 7.32 2.46 -19.72
CA GLU A 243 5.92 2.23 -19.41
C GLU A 243 5.60 0.75 -19.66
N MET A 244 5.08 0.09 -18.64
CA MET A 244 4.73 -1.31 -18.74
C MET A 244 3.47 -1.54 -19.60
N ASP A 245 3.42 -2.67 -20.29
CA ASP A 245 2.29 -3.03 -21.17
C ASP A 245 1.03 -3.42 -20.36
N GLU A 246 0.71 -2.64 -19.33
CA GLU A 246 -0.46 -2.80 -18.48
C GLU A 246 -0.99 -1.45 -17.98
N PRO A 247 -1.45 -0.59 -18.88
CA PRO A 247 -1.69 0.81 -18.57
C PRO A 247 -2.79 1.06 -17.51
N LEU A 248 -3.71 0.14 -17.30
CA LEU A 248 -4.89 0.41 -16.49
C LEU A 248 -4.86 -0.21 -15.07
N GLN A 249 -3.87 -1.05 -14.74
CA GLN A 249 -3.78 -1.76 -13.46
C GLN A 249 -2.34 -2.14 -13.08
N GLY A 250 -1.37 -1.33 -13.49
CA GLY A 250 0.02 -1.55 -13.17
C GLY A 250 0.31 -1.29 -11.70
N SER A 251 0.10 -2.29 -10.84
CA SER A 251 0.60 -2.29 -9.46
C SER A 251 1.90 -3.07 -9.42
N PHE A 252 2.96 -2.51 -10.01
CA PHE A 252 4.27 -3.10 -9.91
C PHE A 252 4.81 -2.90 -8.50
N HIS A 253 5.32 -3.97 -7.92
CA HIS A 253 5.76 -3.94 -6.53
C HIS A 253 7.28 -3.96 -6.45
N ASP A 254 7.89 -5.12 -6.56
CA ASP A 254 9.34 -5.25 -6.55
C ASP A 254 9.85 -5.54 -7.96
N ILE A 255 11.11 -5.23 -8.18
CA ILE A 255 11.85 -5.54 -9.40
C ILE A 255 13.12 -6.30 -9.06
N GLU A 256 13.62 -7.04 -10.03
CA GLU A 256 14.88 -7.76 -9.97
C GLU A 256 15.59 -7.71 -11.30
N ILE A 257 16.89 -7.52 -11.31
CA ILE A 257 17.71 -7.59 -12.50
C ILE A 257 18.21 -9.02 -12.64
N GLY A 258 17.63 -9.75 -13.57
CA GLY A 258 17.96 -11.15 -13.78
C GLY A 258 19.34 -11.36 -14.43
N PRO A 259 19.89 -12.58 -14.32
CA PRO A 259 21.20 -12.92 -14.89
C PRO A 259 21.24 -12.87 -16.41
N ASP A 260 20.08 -12.80 -17.07
CA ASP A 260 19.94 -12.60 -18.51
C ASP A 260 19.90 -11.11 -18.91
N GLY A 261 20.17 -10.21 -17.98
CA GLY A 261 20.18 -8.75 -18.18
C GLY A 261 18.80 -8.12 -18.34
N LYS A 262 17.71 -8.89 -18.14
CA LYS A 262 16.37 -8.34 -18.13
C LYS A 262 15.94 -7.89 -16.74
N VAL A 263 15.03 -6.94 -16.70
CA VAL A 263 14.40 -6.47 -15.46
C VAL A 263 13.05 -7.14 -15.31
N TYR A 264 12.88 -7.88 -14.22
CA TYR A 264 11.65 -8.59 -13.89
C TYR A 264 10.85 -7.78 -12.88
N ALA A 265 9.69 -7.29 -13.26
CA ALA A 265 8.82 -6.49 -12.41
C ALA A 265 7.55 -7.29 -12.05
N VAL A 266 7.32 -7.53 -10.75
CA VAL A 266 6.15 -8.28 -10.29
C VAL A 266 4.92 -7.39 -10.20
N ASN A 267 3.81 -7.84 -10.79
CA ASN A 267 2.53 -7.13 -10.72
C ASN A 267 1.60 -7.81 -9.72
N ILE A 268 1.48 -7.21 -8.53
CA ILE A 268 0.72 -7.76 -7.40
C ILE A 268 -0.77 -7.95 -7.72
N SER A 269 -1.34 -7.10 -8.57
CA SER A 269 -2.77 -7.10 -8.90
C SER A 269 -3.15 -8.06 -10.04
N ARG A 270 -2.16 -8.50 -10.85
CA ARG A 270 -2.40 -9.28 -12.08
C ARG A 270 -1.83 -10.70 -12.03
N GLN A 271 -1.23 -11.11 -10.91
CA GLN A 271 -0.65 -12.45 -10.74
C GLN A 271 0.36 -12.80 -11.83
N ARG A 272 1.17 -11.84 -12.24
CA ARG A 272 2.22 -12.03 -13.25
C ARG A 272 3.40 -11.13 -12.99
N MET A 273 4.49 -11.41 -13.66
CA MET A 273 5.62 -10.50 -13.78
C MET A 273 5.82 -10.13 -15.25
N ILE A 274 6.46 -9.00 -15.49
CA ILE A 274 6.88 -8.56 -16.82
C ILE A 274 8.41 -8.62 -16.86
N ALA A 275 8.95 -9.36 -17.83
CA ALA A 275 10.37 -9.31 -18.17
C ALA A 275 10.57 -8.22 -19.21
N LEU A 276 11.28 -7.16 -18.83
CA LEU A 276 11.68 -6.04 -19.67
C LEU A 276 13.13 -6.23 -20.10
N ASP A 277 13.37 -6.25 -21.40
CA ASP A 277 14.71 -6.08 -21.98
C ASP A 277 14.99 -4.56 -22.10
N PRO A 278 15.85 -3.97 -21.28
CA PRO A 278 16.06 -2.53 -21.27
C PRO A 278 16.76 -1.99 -22.53
N THR A 279 17.41 -2.88 -23.30
CA THR A 279 18.09 -2.51 -24.55
C THR A 279 17.08 -2.36 -25.70
N SER A 280 16.25 -3.36 -25.90
CA SER A 280 15.27 -3.38 -26.98
C SER A 280 13.91 -2.78 -26.61
N GLY A 281 13.64 -2.56 -25.33
CA GLY A 281 12.33 -2.17 -24.81
C GLY A 281 11.29 -3.29 -24.85
N LYS A 282 11.68 -4.50 -25.27
CA LYS A 282 10.76 -5.63 -25.40
C LYS A 282 10.26 -6.08 -24.04
N GLN A 283 8.95 -6.22 -23.93
CA GLN A 283 8.29 -6.69 -22.71
C GLN A 283 7.65 -8.05 -22.94
N THR A 284 7.80 -8.95 -21.99
CA THR A 284 7.23 -10.28 -22.02
C THR A 284 6.47 -10.54 -20.73
N ALA A 285 5.17 -10.75 -20.82
CA ALA A 285 4.35 -11.11 -19.67
C ALA A 285 4.53 -12.60 -19.32
N ILE A 286 4.84 -12.88 -18.06
CA ILE A 286 5.02 -14.23 -17.50
C ILE A 286 3.96 -14.43 -16.43
N GLN A 287 3.02 -15.34 -16.70
CA GLN A 287 1.87 -15.58 -15.84
C GLN A 287 2.21 -16.60 -14.75
N PHE A 288 2.01 -16.23 -13.47
CA PHE A 288 2.14 -17.16 -12.34
C PHE A 288 1.06 -18.25 -12.40
N PRO A 289 1.32 -19.44 -11.83
CA PRO A 289 0.36 -20.53 -11.79
C PRO A 289 -0.98 -20.10 -11.18
N ARG A 290 -2.08 -20.70 -11.66
CA ARG A 290 -3.47 -20.25 -11.41
C ARG A 290 -3.85 -20.04 -9.94
N ARG A 291 -3.22 -20.77 -9.00
CA ARG A 291 -3.51 -20.67 -7.56
C ARG A 291 -2.53 -19.79 -6.79
N SER A 292 -1.58 -19.16 -7.47
CA SER A 292 -0.57 -18.31 -6.87
C SER A 292 -1.00 -16.86 -7.00
N HIS A 293 -1.19 -16.17 -5.87
CA HIS A 293 -1.80 -14.84 -5.83
C HIS A 293 -0.92 -13.81 -5.14
N ALA A 294 -0.95 -12.58 -5.67
CA ALA A 294 -0.24 -11.42 -5.17
C ALA A 294 1.30 -11.63 -5.08
N PRO A 295 1.98 -11.75 -6.23
CA PRO A 295 3.44 -11.72 -6.26
C PRO A 295 3.93 -10.40 -5.67
N HIS A 296 4.92 -10.45 -4.77
CA HIS A 296 5.28 -9.28 -3.99
C HIS A 296 6.78 -8.98 -4.01
N SER A 297 7.62 -9.84 -3.45
CA SER A 297 9.08 -9.70 -3.48
C SER A 297 9.67 -10.70 -4.47
N ILE A 298 10.75 -10.31 -5.15
CA ILE A 298 11.43 -11.13 -6.16
C ILE A 298 12.94 -10.97 -5.99
N GLU A 299 13.69 -12.07 -6.11
CA GLU A 299 15.16 -12.13 -6.03
C GLU A 299 15.73 -13.23 -6.91
N THR A 300 16.93 -13.04 -7.38
CA THR A 300 17.69 -14.02 -8.14
C THR A 300 18.45 -14.96 -7.17
N ALA A 301 18.24 -16.26 -7.31
CA ALA A 301 18.98 -17.27 -6.55
C ALA A 301 20.35 -17.58 -7.16
N ASN A 302 21.21 -18.25 -6.38
CA ASN A 302 22.57 -18.62 -6.79
C ASN A 302 22.61 -19.52 -8.05
N ASP A 303 21.51 -20.22 -8.36
CA ASP A 303 21.34 -21.04 -9.56
C ASP A 303 20.80 -20.27 -10.78
N GLY A 304 20.60 -18.96 -10.64
CA GLY A 304 20.05 -18.08 -11.67
C GLY A 304 18.52 -18.11 -11.79
N SER A 305 17.83 -18.90 -10.99
CA SER A 305 16.36 -18.89 -10.95
C SER A 305 15.83 -17.68 -10.17
N LEU A 306 14.60 -17.25 -10.49
CA LEU A 306 13.91 -16.17 -9.78
C LEU A 306 12.98 -16.75 -8.72
N TRP A 307 13.09 -16.27 -7.49
CA TRP A 307 12.18 -16.61 -6.41
C TRP A 307 11.25 -15.45 -6.11
N THR A 308 9.99 -15.75 -5.87
CA THR A 308 8.96 -14.74 -5.64
C THR A 308 8.07 -15.14 -4.47
N THR A 309 7.80 -14.21 -3.56
CA THR A 309 6.77 -14.39 -2.52
C THR A 309 5.38 -14.19 -3.11
N MET A 310 4.47 -15.13 -2.84
CA MET A 310 3.06 -15.09 -3.26
C MET A 310 2.19 -14.81 -2.03
N CYS A 311 2.10 -13.52 -1.65
CA CYS A 311 1.58 -13.07 -0.36
C CYS A 311 0.17 -13.57 -0.05
N ALA A 312 -0.76 -13.43 -0.99
CA ALA A 312 -2.17 -13.74 -0.73
C ALA A 312 -2.48 -15.24 -0.75
N SER A 313 -1.64 -16.05 -1.39
CA SER A 313 -1.77 -17.51 -1.40
C SER A 313 -0.89 -18.22 -0.37
N GLY A 314 0.02 -17.50 0.32
CA GLY A 314 0.92 -18.08 1.31
C GLY A 314 1.93 -19.06 0.68
N GLN A 315 2.48 -18.71 -0.47
CA GLN A 315 3.36 -19.58 -1.25
C GLN A 315 4.66 -18.87 -1.59
N MET A 316 5.67 -19.66 -1.97
CA MET A 316 6.88 -19.24 -2.66
C MET A 316 6.84 -19.82 -4.07
N ALA A 317 7.20 -19.03 -5.08
CA ALA A 317 7.30 -19.49 -6.47
C ALA A 317 8.74 -19.34 -6.94
N ARG A 318 9.29 -20.41 -7.52
CA ARG A 318 10.55 -20.42 -8.25
C ARG A 318 10.25 -20.42 -9.75
N TYR A 319 10.89 -19.56 -10.48
CA TYR A 319 10.82 -19.48 -11.94
C TYR A 319 12.21 -19.73 -12.53
N ASP A 320 12.30 -20.74 -13.37
CA ASP A 320 13.51 -21.04 -14.12
C ASP A 320 13.49 -20.21 -15.41
N ILE A 321 14.49 -19.34 -15.58
CA ILE A 321 14.57 -18.42 -16.72
C ILE A 321 14.84 -19.16 -18.04
N GLU A 322 15.59 -20.26 -17.99
CA GLU A 322 15.94 -21.03 -19.19
C GLU A 322 14.80 -21.90 -19.67
N THR A 323 14.23 -22.71 -18.77
CA THR A 323 13.13 -23.64 -19.10
C THR A 323 11.77 -22.94 -19.16
N LYS A 324 11.62 -21.77 -18.54
CA LYS A 324 10.39 -21.01 -18.37
C LYS A 324 9.32 -21.73 -17.57
N GLU A 325 9.73 -22.61 -16.67
CA GLU A 325 8.86 -23.39 -15.81
C GLU A 325 8.77 -22.80 -14.41
N PHE A 326 7.63 -23.03 -13.76
CA PHE A 326 7.39 -22.66 -12.38
C PHE A 326 7.36 -23.86 -11.47
N GLU A 327 7.98 -23.73 -10.32
CA GLU A 327 7.76 -24.56 -9.15
C GLU A 327 7.14 -23.72 -8.04
N VAL A 328 6.15 -24.29 -7.31
CA VAL A 328 5.42 -23.56 -6.27
C VAL A 328 5.41 -24.36 -4.99
N TYR A 329 5.81 -23.72 -3.89
CA TYR A 329 5.95 -24.33 -2.58
C TYR A 329 5.05 -23.65 -1.56
N SER A 330 4.52 -24.40 -0.59
CA SER A 330 3.88 -23.78 0.58
C SER A 330 4.92 -23.07 1.42
N SER A 331 4.65 -21.86 1.85
CA SER A 331 5.62 -21.06 2.62
C SER A 331 5.85 -21.60 4.04
N ALA A 332 4.86 -22.28 4.61
CA ALA A 332 4.96 -23.09 5.82
C ALA A 332 3.67 -23.91 5.98
N GLU A 333 3.68 -24.97 6.82
CA GLU A 333 2.43 -25.57 7.29
C GLU A 333 1.73 -24.61 8.23
N ALA A 334 0.77 -23.84 7.68
CA ALA A 334 0.00 -22.92 8.47
C ALA A 334 -0.82 -23.67 9.54
N PRO A 335 -0.77 -23.26 10.80
CA PRO A 335 -1.81 -23.67 11.73
C PRO A 335 -3.16 -23.25 11.14
N LYS A 336 -4.10 -24.15 11.03
CA LYS A 336 -5.40 -24.11 10.28
C LYS A 336 -6.30 -22.86 10.47
N LYS A 337 -5.84 -21.81 11.14
CA LYS A 337 -6.66 -20.64 11.50
C LYS A 337 -6.23 -19.30 10.90
N ARG A 338 -5.04 -19.18 10.28
CA ARG A 338 -4.58 -17.94 9.61
C ARG A 338 -3.69 -18.29 8.44
N GLY A 339 -3.89 -17.66 7.28
CA GLY A 339 -3.02 -17.84 6.14
C GLY A 339 -1.66 -17.20 6.39
N ASN A 340 -0.59 -17.84 5.94
CA ASN A 340 0.73 -17.26 5.85
C ASN A 340 0.70 -16.10 4.83
N TYR A 341 1.53 -15.08 5.07
CA TYR A 341 1.69 -13.94 4.19
C TYR A 341 3.19 -13.68 3.99
N PRO A 342 3.90 -14.54 3.19
CA PRO A 342 5.32 -14.33 2.89
C PRO A 342 5.46 -12.97 2.20
N HIS A 343 6.37 -12.12 2.72
CA HIS A 343 6.42 -10.73 2.32
C HIS A 343 7.74 -10.38 1.61
N THR A 344 8.77 -10.00 2.33
CA THR A 344 10.09 -9.71 1.75
C THR A 344 10.93 -10.97 1.77
N LEU A 345 11.55 -11.30 0.66
CA LEU A 345 12.56 -12.35 0.58
C LEU A 345 13.94 -11.74 0.30
N ARG A 346 14.99 -12.46 0.72
CA ARG A 346 16.39 -12.16 0.43
C ARG A 346 17.20 -13.45 0.34
N ILE A 347 18.19 -13.43 -0.53
CA ILE A 347 19.10 -14.55 -0.77
C ILE A 347 20.50 -14.04 -0.59
N ASN A 348 21.26 -14.62 0.35
CA ASN A 348 22.66 -14.26 0.54
C ASN A 348 23.51 -14.96 -0.53
N PRO A 349 24.12 -14.27 -1.49
CA PRO A 349 24.92 -14.91 -2.53
C PRO A 349 26.20 -15.58 -2.00
N LYS A 350 26.57 -15.29 -0.75
CA LYS A 350 27.71 -15.93 -0.07
C LYS A 350 27.32 -17.13 0.78
N ASP A 351 26.02 -17.42 0.91
CA ASP A 351 25.54 -18.60 1.61
C ASP A 351 25.78 -19.84 0.73
N PRO A 352 26.59 -20.82 1.16
CA PRO A 352 26.88 -22.02 0.37
C PRO A 352 25.63 -22.89 0.15
N GLU A 353 24.65 -22.83 1.03
CA GLU A 353 23.37 -23.54 0.89
C GLU A 353 22.36 -22.77 0.03
N GLY A 354 22.60 -21.47 -0.21
CA GLY A 354 21.72 -20.61 -0.98
C GLY A 354 20.33 -20.51 -0.42
N LEU A 355 20.18 -20.46 0.92
CA LEU A 355 18.89 -20.42 1.60
C LEU A 355 18.07 -19.19 1.19
N ILE A 356 16.82 -19.43 0.89
CA ILE A 356 15.84 -18.38 0.58
C ILE A 356 15.22 -17.92 1.90
N TRP A 357 15.63 -16.76 2.38
CA TRP A 357 15.10 -16.15 3.59
C TRP A 357 13.87 -15.31 3.27
N TYR A 358 12.82 -15.37 4.10
CA TYR A 358 11.66 -14.48 3.96
C TYR A 358 10.99 -14.18 5.29
N THR A 359 10.38 -12.98 5.36
CA THR A 359 9.50 -12.58 6.45
C THR A 359 8.08 -13.06 6.18
N ASP A 360 7.34 -13.41 7.22
CA ASP A 360 5.91 -13.68 7.13
C ASP A 360 5.10 -12.62 7.89
N ALA A 361 4.48 -11.71 7.13
CA ALA A 361 3.67 -10.64 7.70
C ALA A 361 2.34 -11.15 8.31
N GLY A 362 2.00 -12.41 8.10
CA GLY A 362 0.84 -13.08 8.70
C GLY A 362 1.11 -13.69 10.07
N SER A 363 2.37 -13.89 10.43
CA SER A 363 2.84 -14.46 11.69
C SER A 363 3.88 -13.56 12.36
N ASN A 364 4.48 -14.01 13.46
CA ASN A 364 5.62 -13.36 14.11
C ASN A 364 6.89 -14.17 13.85
N SER A 365 7.19 -14.49 12.59
CA SER A 365 8.28 -15.39 12.24
C SER A 365 9.00 -14.92 10.98
N CYS A 366 10.29 -15.27 10.88
CA CYS A 366 11.03 -15.37 9.63
C CYS A 366 11.22 -16.85 9.29
N PHE A 367 11.40 -17.14 8.03
CA PHE A 367 11.54 -18.49 7.53
C PHE A 367 12.70 -18.60 6.57
N THR A 368 13.23 -19.81 6.42
CA THR A 368 14.08 -20.18 5.30
C THR A 368 13.44 -21.33 4.52
N ILE A 369 13.69 -21.39 3.23
CA ILE A 369 13.45 -22.55 2.39
C ILE A 369 14.77 -22.93 1.69
N HIS A 370 15.15 -24.19 1.78
CA HIS A 370 16.32 -24.71 1.09
C HIS A 370 15.96 -24.95 -0.39
N PRO A 371 16.68 -24.36 -1.34
CA PRO A 371 16.26 -24.36 -2.76
C PRO A 371 16.21 -25.73 -3.42
N GLN A 372 17.03 -26.73 -2.95
CA GLN A 372 17.05 -28.08 -3.52
C GLN A 372 16.24 -29.10 -2.73
N THR A 373 16.26 -29.03 -1.39
CA THR A 373 15.54 -30.01 -0.54
C THR A 373 14.12 -29.59 -0.19
N HIS A 374 13.81 -28.30 -0.40
CA HIS A 374 12.53 -27.63 -0.08
C HIS A 374 12.15 -27.69 1.41
N VAL A 375 13.12 -27.99 2.27
CA VAL A 375 12.93 -27.97 3.72
C VAL A 375 12.73 -26.52 4.18
N VAL A 376 11.63 -26.31 4.92
CA VAL A 376 11.31 -25.00 5.51
C VAL A 376 11.68 -25.01 6.97
N LYS A 377 12.45 -24.00 7.43
CA LYS A 377 12.77 -23.76 8.84
C LYS A 377 12.12 -22.46 9.30
N GLU A 378 11.48 -22.49 10.47
CA GLU A 378 10.87 -21.32 11.10
C GLU A 378 11.76 -20.77 12.20
N TYR A 379 11.97 -19.44 12.19
CA TYR A 379 12.57 -18.67 13.29
C TYR A 379 11.49 -17.81 13.93
N LYS A 380 11.06 -18.21 15.14
CA LYS A 380 10.05 -17.48 15.92
C LYS A 380 10.66 -16.25 16.53
N LEU A 381 10.22 -15.09 16.09
CA LEU A 381 10.72 -13.81 16.55
C LEU A 381 10.23 -13.49 17.96
N LEU A 382 11.00 -12.69 18.70
CA LEU A 382 10.63 -12.26 20.03
C LEU A 382 9.28 -11.52 19.98
N SER A 383 8.39 -11.80 20.92
CA SER A 383 7.15 -11.05 21.02
C SER A 383 7.50 -9.61 21.42
N ALA A 384 6.99 -8.62 20.68
CA ALA A 384 7.01 -7.26 21.15
C ALA A 384 6.15 -7.21 22.42
N GLY A 385 6.74 -6.96 23.59
CA GLY A 385 5.97 -6.69 24.80
C GLY A 385 4.95 -5.60 24.48
N GLN A 386 3.65 -5.94 24.55
CA GLN A 386 2.52 -5.11 24.19
C GLN A 386 2.67 -4.46 22.79
N ALA A 387 2.53 -5.26 21.74
CA ALA A 387 2.09 -4.71 20.46
C ALA A 387 0.89 -3.81 20.78
N VAL A 388 0.95 -2.56 20.36
CA VAL A 388 -0.23 -1.70 20.39
C VAL A 388 -1.23 -2.38 19.46
N ALA A 389 -2.04 -3.22 20.08
CA ALA A 389 -3.03 -4.03 19.38
C ALA A 389 -4.01 -3.06 18.71
N ALA A 390 -3.91 -2.94 17.44
CA ALA A 390 -5.05 -2.54 16.65
C ALA A 390 -6.03 -3.72 16.68
N GLY A 391 -6.75 -3.94 17.75
CA GLY A 391 -7.96 -4.75 17.88
C GLY A 391 -8.10 -6.09 17.14
N ARG A 392 -7.06 -6.58 16.50
CA ARG A 392 -7.02 -7.84 15.76
C ARG A 392 -5.81 -8.63 16.25
N GLY A 393 -6.02 -9.66 16.98
CA GLY A 393 -5.10 -10.62 17.57
C GLY A 393 -3.59 -10.40 17.37
N GLU A 394 -2.80 -10.81 18.29
CA GLU A 394 -1.35 -10.57 18.44
C GLU A 394 -0.52 -10.64 17.13
N SER A 395 -0.91 -11.48 16.18
CA SER A 395 -0.17 -11.69 14.94
C SER A 395 -0.30 -10.56 13.90
N ARG A 396 -1.38 -9.77 13.90
CA ARG A 396 -1.53 -8.64 12.96
C ARG A 396 -0.91 -7.34 13.46
N GLY A 397 -0.49 -7.27 14.72
CA GLY A 397 0.16 -6.11 15.30
C GLY A 397 1.68 -6.07 15.13
N ILE A 398 2.32 -7.18 14.80
CA ILE A 398 3.79 -7.30 14.84
C ILE A 398 4.40 -7.11 13.46
N THR A 399 3.83 -7.73 12.46
CA THR A 399 4.16 -7.62 11.02
C THR A 399 5.66 -7.59 10.74
N PRO A 400 6.37 -8.73 10.72
CA PRO A 400 7.70 -8.80 10.13
C PRO A 400 7.65 -8.32 8.69
N TYR A 401 8.56 -7.44 8.29
CA TYR A 401 8.41 -6.71 7.03
C TYR A 401 9.69 -6.74 6.19
N GLY A 402 10.64 -5.83 6.42
CA GLY A 402 11.92 -5.80 5.73
C GLY A 402 12.83 -6.90 6.24
N LEU A 403 13.71 -7.36 5.38
CA LEU A 403 14.71 -8.39 5.62
C LEU A 403 15.95 -8.07 4.82
N ASP A 404 17.13 -8.25 5.41
CA ASP A 404 18.40 -8.18 4.71
C ASP A 404 19.49 -8.94 5.46
N PHE A 405 20.62 -9.21 4.84
CA PHE A 405 21.76 -9.86 5.45
C PHE A 405 22.96 -8.91 5.57
N SER A 406 23.72 -9.09 6.63
CA SER A 406 24.94 -8.32 6.87
C SER A 406 26.11 -8.89 6.05
N PRO A 407 26.74 -8.11 5.17
CA PRO A 407 27.89 -8.56 4.40
C PRO A 407 29.16 -8.75 5.24
N VAL A 408 29.13 -8.26 6.50
CA VAL A 408 30.30 -8.28 7.41
C VAL A 408 30.34 -9.55 8.26
N ASP A 409 29.20 -9.99 8.78
CA ASP A 409 29.11 -11.10 9.73
C ASP A 409 28.07 -12.16 9.38
N GLY A 410 27.36 -12.00 8.25
CA GLY A 410 26.34 -12.96 7.78
C GLY A 410 25.05 -12.96 8.58
N MET A 411 24.88 -12.07 9.57
CA MET A 411 23.66 -11.96 10.36
C MET A 411 22.49 -11.52 9.51
N ILE A 412 21.31 -12.07 9.81
CA ILE A 412 20.05 -11.70 9.14
C ILE A 412 19.38 -10.60 9.95
N TRP A 413 19.10 -9.48 9.30
CA TRP A 413 18.41 -8.34 9.91
C TRP A 413 16.98 -8.26 9.41
N TYR A 414 16.04 -7.94 10.31
CA TYR A 414 14.63 -7.79 9.95
C TYR A 414 14.00 -6.58 10.66
N SER A 415 12.90 -6.09 10.10
CA SER A 415 12.07 -5.07 10.73
C SER A 415 10.68 -5.63 11.08
N LYS A 416 10.06 -5.09 12.13
CA LYS A 416 8.66 -5.30 12.50
C LYS A 416 7.92 -3.99 12.37
N LEU A 417 7.26 -3.75 11.24
CA LEU A 417 6.63 -2.48 10.91
C LEU A 417 5.68 -1.98 12.01
N ASN A 418 4.67 -2.76 12.37
CA ASN A 418 3.68 -2.40 13.39
C ASN A 418 4.17 -2.72 14.81
N GLY A 419 5.05 -3.69 14.97
CA GLY A 419 5.70 -4.04 16.23
C GLY A 419 6.76 -3.05 16.66
N ASN A 420 7.17 -2.20 15.72
CA ASN A 420 8.17 -1.15 15.93
C ASN A 420 9.48 -1.65 16.53
N ARG A 421 10.05 -2.65 15.88
CA ARG A 421 11.33 -3.26 16.21
C ARG A 421 12.18 -3.41 14.96
N ILE A 422 13.47 -3.42 15.14
CA ILE A 422 14.40 -4.14 14.27
C ILE A 422 14.99 -5.30 15.06
N GLY A 423 15.41 -6.34 14.38
CA GLY A 423 16.02 -7.51 15.03
C GLY A 423 17.06 -8.16 14.16
N ARG A 424 17.83 -9.03 14.82
CA ARG A 424 18.90 -9.83 14.21
C ARG A 424 18.65 -11.29 14.50
N ILE A 425 18.90 -12.15 13.51
CA ILE A 425 18.93 -13.61 13.62
C ILE A 425 20.34 -14.07 13.30
N ASP A 426 20.91 -14.95 14.13
CA ASP A 426 22.14 -15.66 13.81
C ASP A 426 21.78 -16.94 13.03
N PRO A 427 22.08 -17.02 11.73
CA PRO A 427 21.72 -18.19 10.91
C PRO A 427 22.45 -19.47 11.33
N ASN A 428 23.58 -19.37 12.08
CA ASN A 428 24.41 -20.48 12.48
C ASN A 428 23.89 -21.18 13.75
N THR A 429 22.82 -20.71 14.36
CA THR A 429 22.22 -21.31 15.56
C THR A 429 20.84 -21.87 15.26
N ASP A 430 20.42 -22.90 16.00
CA ASP A 430 19.14 -23.57 15.73
C ASP A 430 17.92 -22.69 15.99
N ASP A 431 17.98 -21.82 17.01
CA ASP A 431 16.92 -20.90 17.41
C ASP A 431 17.12 -19.46 16.90
N GLY A 432 18.27 -19.18 16.26
CA GLY A 432 18.59 -17.89 15.68
C GLY A 432 19.25 -16.89 16.63
N ASP A 433 19.51 -17.20 17.89
CA ASP A 433 20.02 -16.24 18.93
C ASP A 433 19.47 -14.82 18.72
N ILE A 434 18.16 -14.71 18.69
CA ILE A 434 17.45 -13.51 18.20
C ILE A 434 17.59 -12.36 19.21
N LYS A 435 17.97 -11.18 18.70
CA LYS A 435 18.00 -9.92 19.45
C LYS A 435 17.12 -8.87 18.79
N GLU A 436 16.45 -8.04 19.56
CA GLU A 436 15.61 -6.97 19.05
C GLU A 436 15.87 -5.63 19.74
N TRP A 437 15.77 -4.54 18.97
CA TRP A 437 15.95 -3.17 19.43
C TRP A 437 14.76 -2.29 19.04
N ASN A 438 14.52 -1.25 19.83
CA ASN A 438 13.51 -0.24 19.56
C ASN A 438 14.13 0.91 18.74
N PRO A 439 13.69 1.16 17.51
CA PRO A 439 14.09 2.39 16.84
C PRO A 439 13.48 3.60 17.54
N PRO A 440 14.18 4.75 17.58
CA PRO A 440 13.68 5.99 18.15
C PRO A 440 12.63 6.70 17.28
N PHE A 441 12.01 5.98 16.33
CA PHE A 441 10.97 6.46 15.43
C PHE A 441 9.93 5.36 15.17
N ARG A 442 8.88 5.67 14.42
CA ARG A 442 7.77 4.76 14.13
C ARG A 442 7.84 4.21 12.72
N GLY A 443 7.45 2.93 12.61
CA GLY A 443 7.23 2.25 11.34
C GLY A 443 8.53 1.87 10.63
N PRO A 444 9.47 1.15 11.29
CA PRO A 444 10.61 0.58 10.59
C PRO A 444 10.09 -0.35 9.49
N ARG A 445 10.47 -0.06 8.23
CA ARG A 445 9.90 -0.76 7.09
C ARG A 445 10.95 -1.61 6.37
N ARG A 446 11.28 -1.34 5.13
CA ARG A 446 12.29 -2.08 4.36
C ARG A 446 13.67 -1.55 4.73
N LEU A 447 14.36 -2.27 5.59
CA LEU A 447 15.73 -1.96 6.00
C LEU A 447 16.75 -2.59 5.04
N HIS A 448 17.95 -2.02 5.02
CA HIS A 448 19.11 -2.61 4.35
C HIS A 448 20.37 -2.46 5.19
N VAL A 449 21.29 -3.42 5.01
CA VAL A 449 22.59 -3.43 5.70
C VAL A 449 23.67 -2.96 4.74
N ALA A 450 24.30 -1.84 5.09
CA ALA A 450 25.36 -1.26 4.28
C ALA A 450 26.62 -2.15 4.23
N PRO A 451 27.51 -1.94 3.25
CA PRO A 451 28.79 -2.68 3.15
C PRO A 451 29.67 -2.62 4.40
N ASP A 452 29.54 -1.58 5.23
CA ASP A 452 30.25 -1.42 6.52
C ASP A 452 29.55 -2.10 7.71
N GLY A 453 28.41 -2.75 7.50
CA GLY A 453 27.60 -3.43 8.51
C GLY A 453 26.64 -2.53 9.27
N MET A 454 26.53 -1.25 8.93
CA MET A 454 25.51 -0.37 9.50
C MET A 454 24.14 -0.72 8.95
N VAL A 455 23.13 -0.75 9.82
CA VAL A 455 21.74 -1.08 9.43
C VAL A 455 20.97 0.21 9.19
N TRP A 456 20.56 0.44 7.95
CA TRP A 456 19.75 1.60 7.56
C TRP A 456 18.27 1.25 7.52
N VAL A 457 17.43 2.09 8.11
CA VAL A 457 16.03 1.79 8.37
C VAL A 457 15.15 2.98 8.04
N PRO A 458 14.19 2.86 7.10
CA PRO A 458 13.23 3.92 6.84
C PRO A 458 12.15 3.93 7.94
N GLY A 459 11.90 5.10 8.52
CA GLY A 459 10.84 5.34 9.50
C GLY A 459 9.55 5.80 8.83
N PHE A 460 8.84 4.88 8.21
CA PHE A 460 7.66 5.13 7.39
C PHE A 460 6.59 6.02 8.02
N GLY A 461 6.28 5.78 9.31
CA GLY A 461 5.30 6.59 10.03
C GLY A 461 5.81 7.97 10.43
N SER A 462 7.12 8.12 10.60
CA SER A 462 7.73 9.32 11.16
C SER A 462 8.33 10.27 10.12
N GLY A 463 8.47 9.84 8.85
CA GLY A 463 9.13 10.66 7.83
C GLY A 463 10.63 10.84 8.06
N VAL A 464 11.28 9.85 8.63
CA VAL A 464 12.71 9.83 8.94
C VAL A 464 13.38 8.61 8.38
N PHE A 465 14.71 8.59 8.40
CA PHE A 465 15.49 7.36 8.24
C PHE A 465 16.60 7.32 9.28
N GLY A 466 16.96 6.12 9.71
CA GLY A 466 17.91 5.92 10.79
C GLY A 466 19.02 4.96 10.41
N LYS A 467 20.22 5.25 10.91
CA LYS A 467 21.40 4.37 10.90
C LYS A 467 21.55 3.74 12.28
N PHE A 468 21.52 2.43 12.37
CA PHE A 468 21.81 1.68 13.58
C PHE A 468 23.19 1.07 13.51
N ASN A 469 23.99 1.26 14.55
CA ASN A 469 25.30 0.65 14.69
C ASN A 469 25.17 -0.63 15.56
N PRO A 470 25.31 -1.83 14.97
CA PRO A 470 25.18 -3.08 15.73
C PRO A 470 26.19 -3.29 16.85
N LYS A 471 27.37 -2.64 16.78
CA LYS A 471 28.46 -2.77 17.78
C LYS A 471 28.24 -1.90 19.01
N THR A 472 27.74 -0.69 18.83
CA THR A 472 27.49 0.28 19.90
C THR A 472 26.04 0.34 20.31
N GLU A 473 25.13 -0.28 19.52
CA GLU A 473 23.67 -0.24 19.67
C GLU A 473 23.09 1.20 19.64
N GLN A 474 23.81 2.12 19.00
CA GLN A 474 23.38 3.52 18.88
C GLN A 474 22.70 3.77 17.54
N TRP A 475 21.73 4.70 17.57
CA TRP A 475 21.04 5.21 16.41
C TRP A 475 21.54 6.60 16.04
N THR A 476 21.66 6.87 14.75
CA THR A 476 21.67 8.23 14.18
C THR A 476 20.47 8.38 13.30
N VAL A 477 19.63 9.38 13.54
CA VAL A 477 18.36 9.58 12.84
C VAL A 477 18.37 10.89 12.09
N TYR A 478 17.95 10.85 10.83
CA TYR A 478 17.82 11.99 9.93
C TYR A 478 16.35 12.23 9.61
N GLU A 479 15.91 13.48 9.68
CA GLU A 479 14.58 13.89 9.29
C GLU A 479 14.56 14.23 7.80
N LEU A 480 13.59 13.70 7.04
CA LEU A 480 13.38 14.11 5.66
C LEU A 480 12.88 15.56 5.60
N PRO A 481 13.17 16.30 4.55
CA PRO A 481 12.48 17.56 4.30
C PRO A 481 10.98 17.36 4.35
N ASP A 482 10.24 18.16 5.11
CA ASP A 482 8.80 17.97 5.34
C ASP A 482 8.44 16.59 5.93
N ALA A 483 9.23 16.12 6.92
CA ALA A 483 9.08 14.82 7.57
C ALA A 483 7.65 14.49 8.00
N GLU A 484 6.88 15.51 8.39
CA GLU A 484 5.49 15.35 8.81
C GLU A 484 4.60 14.77 7.70
N ASN A 485 4.86 15.10 6.44
CA ASN A 485 4.04 14.75 5.28
C ASN A 485 4.70 13.75 4.33
N GLN A 486 6.01 13.57 4.42
CA GLN A 486 6.75 12.61 3.60
C GLN A 486 6.69 11.18 4.17
N ILE A 487 6.90 10.21 3.28
CA ILE A 487 6.80 8.78 3.57
C ILE A 487 7.98 8.06 2.90
N PRO A 488 9.02 7.71 3.66
CA PRO A 488 10.07 6.82 3.16
C PRO A 488 9.55 5.37 3.20
N TYR A 489 9.26 4.80 2.03
CA TYR A 489 8.75 3.42 1.96
C TYR A 489 9.86 2.39 2.13
N ALA A 490 10.89 2.52 1.31
CA ALA A 490 12.07 1.68 1.29
C ALA A 490 13.32 2.55 1.18
N LEU A 491 14.44 1.98 1.53
CA LEU A 491 15.75 2.49 1.20
C LEU A 491 16.65 1.32 0.78
N ASN A 492 17.73 1.61 0.08
CA ASN A 492 18.82 0.67 -0.20
C ASN A 492 20.15 1.41 -0.15
N VAL A 493 21.25 0.69 0.02
CA VAL A 493 22.60 1.26 0.14
C VAL A 493 23.48 0.68 -0.96
N ASP A 494 24.02 1.56 -1.81
CA ASP A 494 24.87 1.13 -2.90
C ASP A 494 26.28 0.71 -2.44
N SER A 495 27.08 0.16 -3.35
CA SER A 495 28.45 -0.29 -3.08
C SER A 495 29.40 0.81 -2.61
N LYS A 496 29.07 2.07 -2.85
CA LYS A 496 29.82 3.26 -2.41
C LYS A 496 29.41 3.73 -1.00
N GLY A 497 28.36 3.10 -0.43
CA GLY A 497 27.78 3.46 0.86
C GLY A 497 26.79 4.63 0.81
N ILE A 498 26.34 5.02 -0.36
CA ILE A 498 25.28 6.04 -0.54
C ILE A 498 23.93 5.40 -0.23
N VAL A 499 23.10 6.10 0.53
CA VAL A 499 21.76 5.66 0.88
C VAL A 499 20.75 6.25 -0.11
N TRP A 500 20.00 5.37 -0.74
CA TRP A 500 18.93 5.73 -1.66
C TRP A 500 17.56 5.46 -1.02
N ILE A 501 16.63 6.40 -1.13
CA ILE A 501 15.38 6.39 -0.36
C ILE A 501 14.20 6.69 -1.29
N CYS A 502 13.15 5.85 -1.24
CA CYS A 502 11.89 6.12 -1.93
C CYS A 502 11.19 7.33 -1.32
N GLY A 503 11.10 8.43 -2.05
CA GLY A 503 10.29 9.61 -1.70
C GLY A 503 8.84 9.43 -2.14
N THR A 504 8.17 8.44 -1.57
CA THR A 504 6.91 7.86 -2.05
C THR A 504 5.73 8.84 -2.09
N HIS A 505 5.73 9.90 -1.29
CA HIS A 505 4.71 10.95 -1.29
C HIS A 505 5.04 12.20 -2.12
N ASN A 506 6.29 12.27 -2.64
CA ASN A 506 6.79 13.44 -3.38
C ASN A 506 7.12 13.15 -4.84
N ASP A 507 6.94 11.89 -5.29
CA ASP A 507 7.35 11.44 -6.63
C ASP A 507 8.85 11.62 -6.87
N THR A 508 9.68 11.23 -5.87
CA THR A 508 11.13 11.34 -5.91
C THR A 508 11.81 10.03 -5.57
N ILE A 509 13.05 9.87 -6.04
CA ILE A 509 14.05 9.01 -5.43
C ILE A 509 15.11 9.94 -4.84
N ASN A 510 15.44 9.71 -3.57
CA ASN A 510 16.31 10.58 -2.80
C ASN A 510 17.65 9.91 -2.59
N ARG A 511 18.73 10.67 -2.73
CA ARG A 511 20.10 10.27 -2.46
C ARG A 511 20.60 10.95 -1.20
N PHE A 512 21.20 10.17 -0.29
CA PHE A 512 21.85 10.67 0.91
C PHE A 512 23.28 10.12 1.00
N ASP A 513 24.23 11.02 1.14
CA ASP A 513 25.64 10.69 1.36
C ASP A 513 25.94 10.74 2.88
N PRO A 514 26.19 9.60 3.54
CA PRO A 514 26.42 9.58 4.98
C PRO A 514 27.73 10.24 5.43
N LYS A 515 28.66 10.49 4.51
CA LYS A 515 29.96 11.11 4.82
C LYS A 515 29.85 12.63 4.89
N THR A 516 29.04 13.20 4.04
CA THR A 516 28.84 14.65 3.94
C THR A 516 27.50 15.09 4.52
N GLU A 517 26.60 14.13 4.85
CA GLU A 517 25.22 14.37 5.24
C GLU A 517 24.41 15.17 4.21
N ALA A 518 24.84 15.16 2.95
CA ALA A 518 24.19 15.82 1.82
C ALA A 518 23.01 14.98 1.32
N PHE A 519 21.84 15.59 1.24
CA PHE A 519 20.60 14.97 0.78
C PHE A 519 20.09 15.65 -0.49
N THR A 520 19.74 14.85 -1.49
CA THR A 520 19.28 15.33 -2.79
C THR A 520 17.99 14.63 -3.20
N GLU A 521 16.97 15.39 -3.59
CA GLU A 521 15.71 14.87 -4.15
C GLU A 521 15.77 14.84 -5.67
N ILE A 522 15.70 13.66 -6.29
CA ILE A 522 15.67 13.47 -7.74
C ILE A 522 14.22 13.22 -8.14
N ARG A 523 13.62 14.14 -8.90
CA ARG A 523 12.23 14.04 -9.34
C ARG A 523 12.05 13.01 -10.43
N LEU A 524 10.95 12.25 -10.34
CA LEU A 524 10.56 11.26 -11.34
C LEU A 524 9.75 11.89 -12.49
N PRO A 525 9.78 11.29 -13.69
CA PRO A 525 9.06 11.80 -14.85
C PRO A 525 7.53 11.77 -14.71
N THR A 526 7.03 10.87 -13.85
CA THR A 526 5.59 10.71 -13.60
C THR A 526 5.19 11.33 -12.26
N ARG A 527 3.94 11.79 -12.16
CA ARG A 527 3.30 12.11 -10.89
C ARG A 527 2.61 10.88 -10.34
N VAL A 528 2.38 10.85 -9.03
CA VAL A 528 1.75 9.74 -8.31
C VAL A 528 2.57 8.45 -8.42
N SER A 529 3.89 8.59 -8.38
CA SER A 529 4.84 7.48 -8.42
C SER A 529 4.97 6.86 -7.03
N TYR A 530 4.29 5.75 -6.80
CA TYR A 530 4.38 5.03 -5.52
C TYR A 530 5.50 3.98 -5.60
N THR A 531 6.75 4.43 -5.39
CA THR A 531 7.95 3.58 -5.41
C THR A 531 8.07 2.74 -4.13
N ARG A 532 8.54 1.49 -4.23
CA ARG A 532 8.53 0.52 -3.13
C ARG A 532 9.84 -0.21 -2.90
N GLU A 533 10.69 -0.26 -3.92
CA GLU A 533 11.97 -0.96 -3.93
C GLU A 533 13.01 -0.12 -4.67
N ILE A 534 14.27 -0.36 -4.37
CA ILE A 534 15.42 0.22 -5.05
C ILE A 534 16.43 -0.90 -5.25
N GLU A 535 16.84 -1.08 -6.51
CA GLU A 535 17.88 -2.02 -6.93
C GLU A 535 18.99 -1.28 -7.66
N PHE A 536 20.14 -1.93 -7.82
CA PHE A 536 21.30 -1.38 -8.52
C PHE A 536 21.79 -2.34 -9.59
N ASP A 537 22.17 -1.79 -10.76
CA ASP A 537 22.89 -2.57 -11.77
C ASP A 537 24.42 -2.52 -11.52
N ASP A 538 25.16 -3.29 -12.31
CA ASP A 538 26.63 -3.38 -12.20
C ASP A 538 27.34 -2.04 -12.47
N GLU A 539 26.70 -1.13 -13.21
CA GLU A 539 27.20 0.22 -13.46
C GLU A 539 26.90 1.18 -12.30
N GLY A 540 26.08 0.74 -11.32
CA GLY A 540 25.66 1.53 -10.15
C GLY A 540 24.51 2.48 -10.46
N ASN A 541 23.77 2.27 -11.53
CA ASN A 541 22.50 2.98 -11.74
C ASN A 541 21.44 2.47 -10.77
N VAL A 542 20.52 3.36 -10.44
CA VAL A 542 19.42 3.08 -9.52
C VAL A 542 18.19 2.65 -10.31
N TRP A 543 17.61 1.54 -9.93
CA TRP A 543 16.40 0.99 -10.53
C TRP A 543 15.25 0.95 -9.52
N THR A 544 14.05 1.24 -9.98
CA THR A 544 12.83 1.14 -9.18
C THR A 544 11.62 0.89 -10.08
N SER A 545 10.49 0.49 -9.49
CA SER A 545 9.20 0.44 -10.17
C SER A 545 8.20 1.41 -9.57
N THR A 546 7.16 1.75 -10.34
CA THR A 546 6.03 2.50 -9.83
C THR A 546 4.82 1.60 -9.68
N SER A 547 4.26 1.55 -8.48
CA SER A 547 2.92 1.01 -8.25
C SER A 547 1.90 2.04 -8.70
N GLY A 548 1.71 2.26 -9.96
CA GLY A 548 0.81 3.28 -10.48
C GLY A 548 -0.52 3.39 -9.71
N PRO A 549 -1.16 4.54 -9.70
CA PRO A 549 -2.33 4.80 -8.86
C PRO A 549 -3.47 3.85 -9.20
N ALA A 550 -4.30 3.58 -8.21
CA ALA A 550 -5.59 3.01 -8.44
C ALA A 550 -6.31 3.85 -9.53
N ARG A 551 -6.72 3.22 -10.55
CA ARG A 551 -7.51 3.48 -11.76
C ARG A 551 -8.07 4.89 -12.06
N HIS A 552 -8.05 5.83 -11.12
CA HIS A 552 -8.80 7.09 -11.17
C HIS A 552 -7.97 8.37 -11.02
N MET A 553 -6.64 8.27 -10.88
CA MET A 553 -5.86 9.38 -10.29
C MET A 553 -4.78 9.99 -11.15
N GLU A 554 -4.86 10.11 -12.31
CA GLU A 554 -4.01 10.35 -13.48
C GLU A 554 -3.84 9.01 -14.21
N ARG A 555 -3.65 9.05 -15.49
CA ARG A 555 -3.30 7.88 -16.29
C ARG A 555 -1.89 7.41 -15.90
N GLY A 556 -1.71 7.03 -14.63
CA GLY A 556 -0.48 6.49 -14.09
C GLY A 556 -0.27 5.12 -14.68
N VAL A 557 0.67 5.04 -15.56
CA VAL A 557 1.15 3.81 -16.14
C VAL A 557 2.12 3.22 -15.14
N GLY A 558 1.97 1.95 -14.78
CA GLY A 558 3.04 1.23 -14.10
C GLY A 558 4.30 1.28 -14.95
N ALA A 559 5.42 1.57 -14.35
CA ALA A 559 6.68 1.73 -15.06
C ALA A 559 7.85 1.15 -14.28
N VAL A 560 8.88 0.76 -15.03
CA VAL A 560 10.23 0.55 -14.51
C VAL A 560 11.06 1.80 -14.82
N ILE A 561 11.83 2.25 -13.85
CA ILE A 561 12.62 3.49 -13.94
C ILE A 561 14.07 3.18 -13.60
N ARG A 562 15.00 3.71 -14.41
CA ARG A 562 16.44 3.74 -14.17
C ARG A 562 16.90 5.18 -14.02
N ILE A 563 17.69 5.45 -13.01
CA ILE A 563 18.33 6.76 -12.77
C ILE A 563 19.84 6.56 -12.86
N ALA A 564 20.46 7.24 -13.80
CA ALA A 564 21.90 7.28 -13.99
C ALA A 564 22.42 8.66 -13.56
N LEU A 565 23.51 8.67 -12.81
CA LEU A 565 24.23 9.88 -12.42
C LEU A 565 25.57 9.92 -13.14
N PRO A 566 26.13 11.12 -13.43
CA PRO A 566 27.48 11.23 -13.95
C PRO A 566 28.52 10.84 -12.90
N ASP A 567 29.70 10.39 -13.34
CA ASP A 567 30.80 10.01 -12.45
C ASP A 567 31.29 11.15 -11.56
N VAL A 568 31.26 12.36 -12.07
CA VAL A 568 31.57 13.58 -11.33
C VAL A 568 30.27 14.29 -10.98
N VAL A 569 29.95 14.23 -9.71
CA VAL A 569 28.68 14.76 -9.17
C VAL A 569 28.92 16.16 -8.62
N PRO A 570 28.17 17.19 -9.09
CA PRO A 570 28.21 18.51 -8.47
C PRO A 570 27.58 18.48 -7.06
N ASP A 571 28.26 19.01 -6.06
CA ASP A 571 27.69 19.15 -4.70
C ASP A 571 26.61 20.23 -4.57
N GLU A 572 26.42 21.04 -5.60
CA GLU A 572 25.41 22.12 -5.61
C GLU A 572 23.98 21.54 -5.56
N GLY A 573 23.10 22.22 -4.83
CA GLY A 573 21.66 21.90 -4.77
C GLY A 573 21.27 20.83 -3.76
N SER A 574 22.22 20.25 -3.02
CA SER A 574 21.93 19.32 -1.92
C SER A 574 21.50 20.06 -0.66
N ILE A 575 20.61 19.43 0.11
CA ILE A 575 20.17 19.89 1.44
C ILE A 575 21.07 19.25 2.48
N GLN A 576 21.58 20.02 3.41
CA GLN A 576 22.36 19.48 4.53
C GLN A 576 21.42 18.96 5.61
N LEU A 577 21.41 17.65 5.86
CA LEU A 577 20.72 17.08 7.00
C LEU A 577 21.63 17.04 8.23
N VAL A 578 21.03 16.97 9.41
CA VAL A 578 21.75 16.87 10.68
C VAL A 578 21.26 15.62 11.42
N GLY A 579 22.17 14.68 11.62
CA GLY A 579 21.89 13.46 12.35
C GLY A 579 21.71 13.70 13.85
N LYS A 580 20.66 13.13 14.44
CA LYS A 580 20.42 13.10 15.89
C LYS A 580 20.76 11.74 16.44
N THR A 581 21.64 11.66 17.44
CA THR A 581 22.07 10.38 18.07
C THR A 581 21.17 9.99 19.23
N TYR A 582 20.86 8.69 19.30
CA TYR A 582 20.05 8.09 20.37
C TYR A 582 20.67 6.76 20.79
N ASP A 583 20.60 6.44 22.09
CA ASP A 583 20.96 5.10 22.57
C ASP A 583 19.88 4.08 22.18
N GLY A 584 20.28 2.86 21.84
CA GLY A 584 19.38 1.79 21.41
C GLY A 584 18.35 1.34 22.44
N THR A 585 18.54 1.69 23.71
CA THR A 585 17.59 1.45 24.80
C THR A 585 16.47 2.49 24.89
N HIS A 586 16.60 3.62 24.19
CA HIS A 586 15.59 4.67 24.19
C HIS A 586 14.42 4.30 23.27
N GLY A 587 13.50 3.51 23.80
CA GLY A 587 12.25 3.21 23.12
C GLY A 587 11.39 4.47 22.89
N ILE A 588 10.45 4.38 21.97
CA ILE A 588 9.49 5.43 21.52
C ILE A 588 8.80 6.19 22.67
N GLY A 589 8.85 5.68 23.89
CA GLY A 589 8.34 6.38 25.06
C GLY A 589 8.87 7.80 25.23
N ASN A 590 10.06 8.10 24.69
CA ASN A 590 10.73 9.37 24.94
C ASN A 590 10.61 10.39 23.78
N LEU A 591 10.35 9.97 22.54
CA LEU A 591 10.03 10.92 21.46
C LEU A 591 8.60 11.47 21.55
N ALA A 592 7.75 10.89 22.38
CA ALA A 592 6.38 11.32 22.60
C ALA A 592 6.20 12.14 23.87
N THR A 593 7.21 12.70 24.44
CA THR A 593 7.06 13.77 25.41
C THR A 593 6.76 15.09 24.68
N ALA A 594 5.58 15.20 24.09
CA ALA A 594 4.86 16.45 24.20
C ALA A 594 4.94 16.90 25.69
N PRO A 595 5.08 18.20 25.98
CA PRO A 595 5.22 18.69 27.34
C PRO A 595 4.18 17.99 28.18
N LYS A 596 4.58 17.48 29.35
CA LYS A 596 3.67 16.89 30.34
C LYS A 596 2.65 17.96 30.72
N THR A 597 1.65 18.17 29.90
CA THR A 597 0.39 18.70 30.41
C THR A 597 0.02 17.71 31.48
N GLN A 598 0.06 18.16 32.73
CA GLN A 598 -0.39 17.43 33.89
C GLN A 598 -1.81 16.94 33.57
N ARG A 599 -1.93 15.71 33.01
CA ARG A 599 -3.23 15.08 32.82
C ARG A 599 -3.77 14.89 34.22
N LYS A 600 -4.93 15.48 34.48
CA LYS A 600 -5.66 15.27 35.71
C LYS A 600 -5.78 13.75 35.92
N LYS A 601 -5.30 13.27 37.07
CA LYS A 601 -5.52 11.87 37.45
C LYS A 601 -7.02 11.64 37.60
N ASN A 602 -7.53 10.59 36.98
CA ASN A 602 -8.94 10.20 37.05
C ASN A 602 -9.24 9.34 38.32
N SER A 603 -8.39 9.41 39.33
CA SER A 603 -8.51 8.60 40.54
C SER A 603 -9.88 8.72 41.24
N ALA A 604 -10.46 9.92 41.26
CA ALA A 604 -11.79 10.14 41.81
C ALA A 604 -12.89 9.47 40.96
N LEU A 605 -12.76 9.51 39.66
CA LEU A 605 -13.67 8.84 38.73
C LEU A 605 -13.58 7.31 38.88
N PHE A 606 -12.37 6.76 38.97
CA PHE A 606 -12.17 5.33 39.16
C PHE A 606 -12.67 4.83 40.53
N ALA A 607 -12.57 5.65 41.53
CA ALA A 607 -13.16 5.34 42.86
C ALA A 607 -14.69 5.29 42.82
N ILE A 608 -15.35 6.09 41.97
CA ILE A 608 -16.79 6.02 41.72
C ILE A 608 -17.14 4.75 40.94
N ILE A 609 -16.43 4.48 39.87
CA ILE A 609 -16.64 3.30 39.02
C ILE A 609 -16.41 1.99 39.79
N ASP A 610 -15.42 1.96 40.68
CA ASP A 610 -15.09 0.75 41.48
C ASP A 610 -16.19 0.39 42.50
N LYS A 611 -17.02 1.36 42.91
CA LYS A 611 -18.19 1.15 43.79
C LYS A 611 -19.46 0.73 43.06
N THR A 612 -19.45 0.68 41.73
CA THR A 612 -20.61 0.27 40.95
C THR A 612 -20.84 -1.22 41.10
N ASP A 613 -22.09 -1.60 41.36
CA ASP A 613 -22.47 -3.02 41.44
C ASP A 613 -22.24 -3.78 40.14
N MET A 614 -21.86 -5.04 40.28
CA MET A 614 -21.70 -5.92 39.10
C MET A 614 -23.06 -6.36 38.58
N PRO A 615 -23.31 -6.28 37.27
CA PRO A 615 -24.59 -6.71 36.69
C PRO A 615 -24.88 -8.18 36.97
N GLU A 616 -26.13 -8.52 37.26
CA GLU A 616 -26.54 -9.91 37.47
C GLU A 616 -26.25 -10.78 36.26
N ALA A 617 -26.43 -10.23 35.05
CA ALA A 617 -26.08 -10.92 33.80
C ALA A 617 -24.59 -11.26 33.68
N TYR A 618 -23.71 -10.55 34.36
CA TYR A 618 -22.28 -10.89 34.42
C TYR A 618 -22.02 -12.07 35.36
N LYS A 619 -22.72 -12.15 36.47
CA LYS A 619 -22.57 -13.22 37.46
C LYS A 619 -22.97 -14.61 36.93
N SER A 620 -23.83 -14.66 35.92
CA SER A 620 -24.44 -15.88 35.38
C SER A 620 -23.70 -16.43 34.15
N GLN A 621 -22.61 -15.82 33.68
CA GLN A 621 -21.91 -16.26 32.46
C GLN A 621 -20.40 -16.00 32.51
N PRO A 622 -19.59 -16.68 31.67
CA PRO A 622 -18.14 -16.42 31.57
C PRO A 622 -17.83 -14.97 31.21
N HIS A 623 -16.81 -14.40 31.87
CA HIS A 623 -16.36 -13.02 31.69
C HIS A 623 -16.23 -12.59 30.23
N GLN A 624 -15.53 -13.38 29.40
CA GLN A 624 -15.33 -13.04 28.00
C GLN A 624 -16.64 -12.97 27.22
N LYS A 625 -17.55 -13.89 27.50
CA LYS A 625 -18.88 -13.93 26.85
C LYS A 625 -19.70 -12.70 27.17
N TYR A 626 -19.68 -12.27 28.44
CA TYR A 626 -20.37 -11.04 28.85
C TYR A 626 -19.77 -9.80 28.16
N VAL A 627 -18.46 -9.65 28.23
CA VAL A 627 -17.74 -8.51 27.64
C VAL A 627 -17.99 -8.42 26.13
N ASP A 628 -17.87 -9.54 25.42
CA ASP A 628 -18.09 -9.57 23.97
C ASP A 628 -19.53 -9.18 23.59
N SER A 629 -20.49 -9.72 24.32
CA SER A 629 -21.92 -9.40 24.14
C SER A 629 -22.21 -7.92 24.40
N ARG A 630 -21.70 -7.40 25.52
CA ARG A 630 -21.92 -6.02 25.93
C ARG A 630 -21.23 -5.00 25.05
N MET A 631 -19.97 -5.28 24.69
CA MET A 631 -19.21 -4.46 23.74
C MET A 631 -19.82 -4.48 22.34
N ALA A 632 -20.36 -5.60 21.86
CA ALA A 632 -21.05 -5.70 20.60
C ALA A 632 -22.27 -4.76 20.56
N GLY A 633 -22.95 -4.56 21.68
CA GLY A 633 -24.09 -3.69 21.83
C GLY A 633 -23.81 -2.19 22.00
N MET A 634 -22.53 -1.77 22.05
CA MET A 634 -22.19 -0.36 22.30
C MET A 634 -21.85 0.40 21.02
N PRO A 635 -22.20 1.69 20.93
CA PRO A 635 -21.74 2.58 19.87
C PRO A 635 -20.20 2.63 19.79
N PRO A 636 -19.61 2.86 18.61
CA PRO A 636 -18.13 2.90 18.46
C PRO A 636 -17.46 3.89 19.42
N GLY A 637 -17.95 5.12 19.54
CA GLY A 637 -17.39 6.13 20.45
C GLY A 637 -17.46 5.74 21.92
N SER A 638 -18.48 4.97 22.32
CA SER A 638 -18.58 4.44 23.70
C SER A 638 -17.56 3.34 23.94
N ARG A 639 -17.31 2.48 22.94
CA ARG A 639 -16.24 1.45 23.04
C ARG A 639 -14.86 2.08 23.17
N ASP A 640 -14.58 3.12 22.41
CA ASP A 640 -13.33 3.87 22.49
C ASP A 640 -13.15 4.49 23.87
N ARG A 641 -14.24 5.01 24.44
CA ARG A 641 -14.24 5.54 25.80
C ARG A 641 -13.97 4.48 26.86
N VAL A 642 -14.54 3.26 26.71
CA VAL A 642 -14.20 2.11 27.55
C VAL A 642 -12.71 1.79 27.46
N GLY A 643 -12.17 1.68 26.24
CA GLY A 643 -10.75 1.42 26.00
C GLY A 643 -9.84 2.51 26.60
N THR A 644 -10.24 3.77 26.43
CA THR A 644 -9.50 4.91 26.98
C THR A 644 -9.48 4.88 28.51
N LEU A 645 -10.64 4.75 29.16
CA LEU A 645 -10.75 4.69 30.62
C LEU A 645 -10.03 3.46 31.21
N TRP A 646 -10.12 2.32 30.53
CA TRP A 646 -9.40 1.11 30.95
C TRP A 646 -7.88 1.28 30.89
N ASN A 647 -7.36 1.88 29.82
CA ASN A 647 -5.94 2.15 29.68
C ASN A 647 -5.46 3.21 30.70
N GLU A 648 -6.29 4.18 31.03
CA GLU A 648 -6.00 5.17 32.06
C GLU A 648 -5.99 4.53 33.47
N PHE A 649 -6.99 3.69 33.77
CA PHE A 649 -7.05 2.95 35.02
C PHE A 649 -5.81 2.07 35.22
N ARG A 650 -5.44 1.26 34.24
CA ARG A 650 -4.25 0.39 34.33
C ARG A 650 -2.95 1.16 34.56
N ARG A 651 -2.84 2.33 33.98
CA ARG A 651 -1.67 3.19 34.14
C ARG A 651 -1.63 3.82 35.54
N GLU A 652 -2.78 4.18 36.07
CA GLU A 652 -2.88 4.75 37.41
C GLU A 652 -2.82 3.70 38.53
N ASN A 653 -3.15 2.42 38.19
CA ASN A 653 -3.21 1.28 39.12
C ASN A 653 -2.45 0.06 38.51
N PRO A 654 -1.10 0.08 38.51
CA PRO A 654 -0.30 -0.99 37.90
C PRO A 654 -0.55 -2.37 38.51
N ASP A 655 -0.82 -2.43 39.80
CA ASP A 655 -1.08 -3.67 40.54
C ASP A 655 -2.44 -4.31 40.19
N ARG A 656 -3.34 -3.53 39.59
CA ARG A 656 -4.68 -3.94 39.15
C ARG A 656 -4.81 -4.00 37.63
N ASN A 657 -3.73 -4.14 36.89
CA ASN A 657 -3.68 -4.06 35.43
C ASN A 657 -4.42 -5.21 34.71
N ARG A 658 -4.81 -6.28 35.46
CA ARG A 658 -5.60 -7.42 34.93
C ARG A 658 -6.96 -7.56 35.67
N ASP A 659 -7.42 -6.54 36.35
CA ASP A 659 -8.70 -6.54 37.07
C ASP A 659 -9.89 -6.57 36.12
N GLY A 660 -10.32 -7.80 35.76
CA GLY A 660 -11.46 -8.01 34.83
C GLY A 660 -12.78 -7.47 35.42
N ALA A 661 -12.95 -7.42 36.74
CA ALA A 661 -14.13 -6.87 37.36
C ALA A 661 -14.18 -5.35 37.17
N MET A 662 -13.05 -4.66 37.33
CA MET A 662 -12.95 -3.23 37.09
C MET A 662 -13.20 -2.91 35.59
N PHE A 663 -12.71 -3.74 34.69
CA PHE A 663 -13.01 -3.58 33.27
C PHE A 663 -14.52 -3.61 32.98
N VAL A 664 -15.23 -4.57 33.56
CA VAL A 664 -16.70 -4.67 33.43
C VAL A 664 -17.39 -3.44 34.04
N ARG A 665 -16.95 -2.95 35.19
CA ARG A 665 -17.52 -1.73 35.78
C ARG A 665 -17.30 -0.48 34.91
N ILE A 666 -16.13 -0.35 34.30
CA ILE A 666 -15.87 0.72 33.30
C ILE A 666 -16.79 0.58 32.10
N LEU A 667 -16.96 -0.64 31.61
CA LEU A 667 -17.84 -0.96 30.47
C LEU A 667 -19.28 -0.52 30.77
N GLU A 668 -19.80 -0.91 31.93
CA GLU A 668 -21.16 -0.55 32.34
C GLU A 668 -21.30 0.95 32.65
N TYR A 669 -20.32 1.56 33.27
CA TYR A 669 -20.31 3.00 33.51
C TYR A 669 -20.47 3.78 32.22
N VAL A 670 -19.73 3.41 31.15
CA VAL A 670 -19.83 4.07 29.85
C VAL A 670 -21.15 3.73 29.17
N ALA A 671 -21.62 2.49 29.26
CA ALA A 671 -22.88 2.07 28.65
C ALA A 671 -24.10 2.81 29.24
N ASN A 672 -24.08 3.11 30.54
CA ASN A 672 -25.19 3.76 31.24
C ASN A 672 -25.22 5.30 31.10
N GLN A 673 -24.19 5.92 30.51
CA GLN A 673 -24.13 7.37 30.27
C GLN A 673 -24.81 7.85 28.97
N GLN A 674 -25.38 6.95 28.19
CA GLN A 674 -26.03 7.29 26.91
C GLN A 674 -27.53 7.00 26.96
N PRO A 675 -28.41 7.99 27.17
CA PRO A 675 -29.82 7.78 26.96
C PRO A 675 -30.15 7.78 25.46
N GLY A 676 -30.63 6.68 24.93
CA GLY A 676 -31.45 6.66 23.70
C GLY A 676 -30.77 6.31 22.38
N SER A 677 -29.54 5.83 22.29
CA SER A 677 -28.98 5.31 21.04
C SER A 677 -28.97 3.76 21.03
N MET A 678 -29.70 3.17 20.07
CA MET A 678 -29.58 1.74 19.81
C MET A 678 -28.16 1.41 19.33
N PRO A 679 -27.56 0.28 19.80
CA PRO A 679 -26.17 -0.06 19.47
C PRO A 679 -26.00 -0.45 17.99
N ALA A 680 -24.93 0.01 17.35
CA ALA A 680 -24.52 -0.48 16.06
C ALA A 680 -24.07 -1.94 16.15
N ARG A 681 -24.72 -2.82 15.37
CA ARG A 681 -24.43 -4.25 15.34
C ARG A 681 -23.21 -4.56 14.49
N ARG A 682 -22.43 -5.57 14.89
CA ARG A 682 -21.27 -6.04 14.13
C ARG A 682 -21.73 -6.87 12.93
N PHE A 683 -21.13 -6.64 11.75
CA PHE A 683 -21.29 -7.52 10.59
C PHE A 683 -20.88 -8.97 10.96
N ILE A 684 -21.77 -9.91 10.67
CA ILE A 684 -21.55 -11.34 10.90
C ILE A 684 -21.11 -11.99 9.60
N GLN A 685 -21.98 -11.98 8.59
CA GLN A 685 -21.66 -12.40 7.22
C GLN A 685 -22.73 -11.89 6.25
N LYS A 686 -22.42 -11.89 4.96
CA LYS A 686 -23.41 -11.68 3.91
C LYS A 686 -24.27 -12.93 3.77
N TRP A 687 -25.50 -12.83 4.26
CA TRP A 687 -26.42 -13.95 4.24
C TRP A 687 -26.97 -14.20 2.84
N GLN A 688 -27.00 -15.48 2.46
CA GLN A 688 -27.66 -15.98 1.27
C GLN A 688 -28.60 -17.12 1.66
N HIS A 689 -29.67 -17.34 0.87
CA HIS A 689 -30.68 -18.35 1.22
C HIS A 689 -30.11 -19.74 1.51
N HIS A 690 -29.10 -20.16 0.77
CA HIS A 690 -28.46 -21.48 0.97
C HIS A 690 -27.70 -21.63 2.31
N ASN A 691 -27.41 -20.53 3.01
CA ASN A 691 -26.72 -20.58 4.31
C ASN A 691 -27.61 -21.12 5.45
N PHE A 692 -28.92 -21.25 5.22
CA PHE A 692 -29.91 -21.56 6.26
C PHE A 692 -30.41 -23.00 6.21
N GLY A 693 -29.99 -23.82 5.25
CA GLY A 693 -30.38 -25.25 5.15
C GLY A 693 -31.90 -25.47 5.10
N SER A 694 -32.43 -26.42 5.82
CA SER A 694 -33.88 -26.74 5.94
C SER A 694 -34.54 -25.85 7.00
N ALA A 695 -34.64 -24.56 6.72
CA ALA A 695 -35.19 -23.53 7.62
C ALA A 695 -36.59 -23.81 8.25
N PRO A 696 -37.54 -24.51 7.61
CA PRO A 696 -38.86 -24.73 8.19
C PRO A 696 -38.89 -25.45 9.53
N ASP A 697 -37.97 -26.40 9.74
CA ASP A 697 -37.95 -27.21 10.94
C ASP A 697 -37.31 -26.55 12.16
N GLN A 698 -36.65 -25.39 11.93
CA GLN A 698 -35.92 -24.63 12.96
C GLN A 698 -36.74 -23.45 13.54
N LEU A 699 -37.97 -23.24 13.09
CA LEU A 699 -38.84 -22.16 13.53
C LEU A 699 -39.72 -22.53 14.71
N VAL A 700 -39.55 -23.71 15.28
CA VAL A 700 -40.28 -24.18 16.49
C VAL A 700 -39.60 -23.63 17.75
N ASN A 701 -40.39 -23.20 18.74
CA ASN A 701 -39.91 -22.62 20.01
C ASN A 701 -39.04 -21.35 19.85
N ARG A 702 -39.39 -20.47 18.92
CA ARG A 702 -38.69 -19.23 18.69
C ARG A 702 -39.15 -18.09 19.56
N SER A 703 -38.25 -17.16 19.91
CA SER A 703 -38.55 -15.96 20.69
C SER A 703 -39.20 -14.89 19.82
N LEU A 704 -40.50 -14.70 19.93
CA LEU A 704 -41.22 -13.63 19.23
C LEU A 704 -40.82 -12.24 19.73
N GLU A 705 -40.43 -12.11 21.00
CA GLU A 705 -39.92 -10.86 21.57
C GLU A 705 -38.59 -10.48 20.96
N ASN A 706 -37.65 -11.47 20.84
CA ASN A 706 -36.39 -11.27 20.17
C ASN A 706 -36.61 -10.98 18.68
N GLY A 707 -37.53 -11.68 18.01
CA GLY A 707 -37.90 -11.44 16.63
C GLY A 707 -38.39 -10.02 16.37
N LYS A 708 -39.25 -9.47 17.28
CA LYS A 708 -39.66 -8.10 17.27
C LYS A 708 -38.49 -7.12 17.41
N ARG A 709 -37.60 -7.41 18.33
CA ARG A 709 -36.35 -6.62 18.51
C ARG A 709 -35.49 -6.62 17.22
N VAL A 710 -35.36 -7.76 16.56
CA VAL A 710 -34.65 -7.87 15.28
C VAL A 710 -35.35 -7.07 14.18
N TYR A 711 -36.68 -7.13 14.11
CA TYR A 711 -37.50 -6.35 13.17
C TYR A 711 -37.22 -4.83 13.28
N GLU A 712 -37.13 -4.34 14.51
CA GLU A 712 -36.85 -2.92 14.79
C GLU A 712 -35.36 -2.58 14.50
N GLN A 713 -34.42 -3.42 14.91
CA GLN A 713 -32.98 -3.21 14.76
C GLN A 713 -32.49 -3.39 13.33
N ALA A 714 -33.13 -4.23 12.54
CA ALA A 714 -32.89 -4.35 11.09
C ALA A 714 -33.59 -3.23 10.29
N ALA A 715 -34.22 -2.28 10.98
CA ALA A 715 -34.94 -1.14 10.41
C ALA A 715 -36.10 -1.52 9.49
N CYS A 716 -36.66 -2.72 9.62
CA CYS A 716 -37.82 -3.16 8.83
C CYS A 716 -39.03 -2.24 9.01
N ASN A 717 -39.24 -1.76 10.25
CA ASN A 717 -40.31 -0.82 10.63
C ASN A 717 -40.22 0.55 9.97
N ARG A 718 -39.10 0.90 9.37
CA ARG A 718 -38.92 2.16 8.64
C ARG A 718 -39.60 2.15 7.26
N CYS A 719 -39.86 0.95 6.74
CA CYS A 719 -40.50 0.78 5.43
C CYS A 719 -41.83 0.00 5.52
N HIS A 720 -41.92 -0.96 6.45
CA HIS A 720 -43.04 -1.89 6.55
C HIS A 720 -43.90 -1.60 7.78
N THR A 721 -45.21 -1.84 7.64
CA THR A 721 -46.12 -1.93 8.78
C THR A 721 -46.35 -3.39 9.19
N ILE A 722 -46.55 -3.61 10.47
CA ILE A 722 -47.09 -4.85 11.05
C ILE A 722 -48.03 -4.51 12.19
N ASN A 723 -49.28 -4.94 12.13
CA ASN A 723 -50.34 -4.55 13.05
C ASN A 723 -50.49 -3.03 13.23
N GLY A 724 -50.33 -2.29 12.13
CA GLY A 724 -50.44 -0.83 12.11
C GLY A 724 -49.22 -0.06 12.66
N LEU A 725 -48.15 -0.76 13.11
CA LEU A 725 -46.92 -0.15 13.61
C LEU A 725 -45.87 -0.14 12.50
N GLY A 726 -45.30 1.01 12.22
CA GLY A 726 -44.27 1.21 11.21
C GLY A 726 -44.66 2.16 10.08
N ALA A 727 -43.79 2.29 9.04
CA ALA A 727 -44.01 3.17 7.89
C ALA A 727 -44.66 2.43 6.70
N LYS A 728 -45.33 3.17 5.80
CA LYS A 728 -46.04 2.59 4.64
C LYS A 728 -45.29 2.76 3.31
N TYR A 729 -43.97 2.59 3.31
CA TYR A 729 -43.11 2.64 2.09
C TYR A 729 -42.90 1.26 1.47
N GLY A 730 -43.27 0.20 2.17
CA GLY A 730 -43.26 -1.18 1.72
C GLY A 730 -44.56 -1.88 2.06
N PRO A 731 -44.77 -3.14 1.62
CA PRO A 731 -45.98 -3.89 1.89
C PRO A 731 -46.23 -4.07 3.40
N ASP A 732 -47.50 -4.13 3.79
CA ASP A 732 -47.91 -4.49 5.13
C ASP A 732 -47.58 -5.98 5.40
N LEU A 733 -46.85 -6.25 6.47
CA LEU A 733 -46.38 -7.58 6.84
C LEU A 733 -47.34 -8.30 7.81
N THR A 734 -48.44 -7.69 8.22
CA THR A 734 -49.37 -8.29 9.19
C THR A 734 -49.87 -9.67 8.74
N GLU A 735 -50.17 -9.84 7.45
CA GLU A 735 -50.67 -11.06 6.86
C GLU A 735 -49.64 -11.76 5.95
N ILE A 736 -48.35 -11.44 6.08
CA ILE A 736 -47.28 -11.93 5.19
C ILE A 736 -47.19 -13.45 5.15
N ALA A 737 -47.52 -14.12 6.27
CA ALA A 737 -47.54 -15.57 6.38
C ALA A 737 -48.60 -16.27 5.50
N LYS A 738 -49.62 -15.53 4.99
CA LYS A 738 -50.55 -16.05 3.98
C LYS A 738 -49.90 -16.22 2.61
N ARG A 739 -48.88 -15.37 2.32
CA ARG A 739 -48.20 -15.35 1.03
C ARG A 739 -46.88 -16.09 1.07
N PHE A 740 -46.05 -15.89 2.10
CA PHE A 740 -44.74 -16.49 2.25
C PHE A 740 -44.61 -17.14 3.63
N LYS A 741 -44.06 -18.36 3.71
CA LYS A 741 -43.77 -19.07 4.95
C LYS A 741 -42.35 -19.62 4.93
N GLY A 742 -41.77 -19.87 6.11
CA GLY A 742 -40.49 -20.52 6.31
C GLY A 742 -39.37 -20.02 5.41
N GLY A 743 -38.75 -20.91 4.68
CA GLY A 743 -37.65 -20.61 3.79
C GLY A 743 -37.99 -19.60 2.68
N LYS A 744 -39.24 -19.57 2.18
CA LYS A 744 -39.65 -18.57 1.19
C LYS A 744 -39.72 -17.15 1.78
N LEU A 745 -40.21 -17.00 3.01
CA LEU A 745 -40.22 -15.71 3.69
C LEU A 745 -38.80 -15.26 3.99
N LEU A 746 -37.95 -16.17 4.44
CA LEU A 746 -36.52 -15.90 4.65
C LEU A 746 -35.81 -15.48 3.35
N GLN A 747 -36.14 -16.11 2.22
CA GLN A 747 -35.61 -15.73 0.92
C GLN A 747 -35.94 -14.27 0.57
N GLN A 748 -37.17 -13.82 0.86
CA GLN A 748 -37.55 -12.43 0.60
C GLN A 748 -36.74 -11.44 1.48
N CYS A 749 -36.40 -11.83 2.70
CA CYS A 749 -35.59 -11.00 3.59
C CYS A 749 -34.12 -10.88 3.15
N VAL A 750 -33.49 -11.96 2.63
CA VAL A 750 -32.06 -11.96 2.24
C VAL A 750 -31.84 -11.67 0.76
N LYS A 751 -32.83 -11.87 -0.10
CA LYS A 751 -32.80 -11.59 -1.54
C LYS A 751 -34.04 -10.81 -1.98
N PRO A 752 -34.20 -9.55 -1.59
CA PRO A 752 -35.44 -8.79 -1.78
C PRO A 752 -35.82 -8.53 -3.24
N SER A 753 -34.90 -8.69 -4.19
CA SER A 753 -35.19 -8.62 -5.63
C SER A 753 -35.64 -9.96 -6.23
N ALA A 754 -35.80 -11.05 -5.42
CA ALA A 754 -36.23 -12.34 -5.94
C ALA A 754 -37.70 -12.33 -6.44
N GLU A 755 -38.57 -11.58 -5.77
CA GLU A 755 -39.95 -11.36 -6.14
C GLU A 755 -40.41 -10.00 -5.63
N ILE A 756 -40.67 -9.06 -6.53
CA ILE A 756 -41.05 -7.67 -6.20
C ILE A 756 -42.55 -7.46 -6.48
N HIS A 757 -43.31 -7.02 -5.47
CA HIS A 757 -44.69 -6.69 -5.65
C HIS A 757 -44.86 -5.45 -6.57
N LYS A 758 -45.79 -5.47 -7.50
CA LYS A 758 -45.94 -4.44 -8.55
C LYS A 758 -45.99 -3.01 -7.99
N GLU A 759 -46.71 -2.78 -6.90
CA GLU A 759 -46.84 -1.45 -6.26
C GLU A 759 -45.55 -0.91 -5.64
N TYR A 760 -44.55 -1.78 -5.40
CA TYR A 760 -43.28 -1.41 -4.76
C TYR A 760 -42.08 -1.60 -5.70
N GLN A 761 -42.34 -1.65 -7.01
CA GLN A 761 -41.29 -1.73 -8.00
C GLN A 761 -40.57 -0.39 -8.15
N THR A 762 -39.26 -0.41 -8.09
CA THR A 762 -38.42 0.75 -8.34
C THR A 762 -38.59 1.24 -9.79
N GLN A 763 -38.73 2.54 -9.98
CA GLN A 763 -38.81 3.17 -11.29
C GLN A 763 -37.47 3.81 -11.67
N GLN A 764 -37.16 3.74 -12.95
CA GLN A 764 -36.08 4.51 -13.58
C GLN A 764 -36.73 5.54 -14.51
N ILE A 765 -36.45 6.82 -14.25
CA ILE A 765 -37.04 7.95 -14.96
C ILE A 765 -35.90 8.75 -15.57
N LEU A 766 -35.84 8.81 -16.90
CA LEU A 766 -34.97 9.70 -17.64
C LEU A 766 -35.71 11.04 -17.81
N VAL A 767 -35.10 12.11 -17.39
CA VAL A 767 -35.63 13.46 -17.55
C VAL A 767 -34.91 14.21 -18.68
N ASP A 768 -35.56 15.26 -19.20
CA ASP A 768 -35.17 16.08 -20.35
C ASP A 768 -33.76 16.70 -20.25
N ASP A 769 -33.25 16.89 -19.03
CA ASP A 769 -31.86 17.32 -18.78
C ASP A 769 -30.83 16.18 -18.83
N GLY A 770 -31.24 14.95 -19.21
CA GLY A 770 -30.41 13.77 -19.38
C GLY A 770 -30.11 13.00 -18.08
N ARG A 771 -30.62 13.40 -16.92
CA ARG A 771 -30.45 12.66 -15.67
C ARG A 771 -31.33 11.43 -15.62
N LEU A 772 -30.74 10.29 -15.25
CA LEU A 772 -31.46 9.05 -14.96
C LEU A 772 -31.70 8.95 -13.44
N LEU A 773 -32.96 9.15 -13.03
CA LEU A 773 -33.39 9.10 -11.65
C LEU A 773 -33.95 7.73 -11.33
N THR A 774 -33.58 7.15 -10.18
CA THR A 774 -34.02 5.81 -9.76
C THR A 774 -34.54 5.87 -8.35
N GLY A 775 -35.74 5.34 -8.11
CA GLY A 775 -36.38 5.32 -6.78
C GLY A 775 -37.76 4.68 -6.78
N LEU A 776 -38.40 4.68 -5.61
CA LEU A 776 -39.80 4.31 -5.48
C LEU A 776 -40.68 5.55 -5.69
N VAL A 777 -41.67 5.43 -6.56
CA VAL A 777 -42.71 6.42 -6.69
C VAL A 777 -43.70 6.26 -5.52
N VAL A 778 -43.74 7.24 -4.63
CA VAL A 778 -44.56 7.19 -3.42
C VAL A 778 -45.84 8.01 -3.54
N GLU A 779 -45.85 8.93 -4.49
CA GLU A 779 -46.99 9.76 -4.82
C GLU A 779 -46.93 10.17 -6.28
N GLU A 780 -48.08 10.15 -6.97
CA GLU A 780 -48.19 10.56 -8.36
C GLU A 780 -49.50 11.30 -8.55
N THR A 781 -49.43 12.56 -9.02
CA THR A 781 -50.53 13.41 -9.42
C THR A 781 -50.59 13.50 -10.93
N ASP A 782 -51.53 14.27 -11.48
CA ASP A 782 -51.62 14.47 -12.93
C ASP A 782 -50.37 15.14 -13.51
N ASP A 783 -49.70 16.03 -12.76
CA ASP A 783 -48.61 16.87 -13.22
C ASP A 783 -47.23 16.44 -12.68
N GLN A 784 -47.16 15.73 -11.53
CA GLN A 784 -45.91 15.48 -10.82
C GLN A 784 -45.81 14.08 -10.24
N ILE A 785 -44.56 13.64 -10.12
CA ILE A 785 -44.17 12.39 -9.46
C ILE A 785 -43.26 12.72 -8.26
N ARG A 786 -43.59 12.15 -7.09
CA ARG A 786 -42.71 12.16 -5.92
C ARG A 786 -41.91 10.87 -5.87
N LEU A 787 -40.63 10.98 -6.18
CA LEU A 787 -39.69 9.86 -6.23
C LEU A 787 -38.82 9.85 -4.96
N VAL A 788 -38.72 8.70 -4.26
CA VAL A 788 -37.86 8.49 -3.12
C VAL A 788 -36.72 7.55 -3.53
N PRO A 789 -35.48 8.04 -3.68
CA PRO A 789 -34.36 7.23 -4.10
C PRO A 789 -33.84 6.25 -3.03
N ASN A 790 -34.04 6.61 -1.75
CA ASN A 790 -33.56 5.80 -0.61
C ASN A 790 -34.63 5.76 0.49
N LEU A 791 -35.25 4.61 0.66
CA LEU A 791 -36.34 4.43 1.63
C LEU A 791 -35.89 4.46 3.10
N LEU A 792 -34.58 4.37 3.39
CA LEU A 792 -34.05 4.59 4.73
C LEU A 792 -33.95 6.08 5.09
N LYS A 793 -34.09 6.97 4.10
CA LYS A 793 -34.11 8.42 4.22
C LYS A 793 -35.26 8.99 3.41
N PRO A 794 -36.53 8.68 3.74
CA PRO A 794 -37.69 9.00 2.92
C PRO A 794 -38.01 10.50 2.88
N ASP A 795 -37.46 11.29 3.79
CA ASP A 795 -37.47 12.76 3.80
C ASP A 795 -36.65 13.35 2.63
N LYS A 796 -35.72 12.57 2.05
CA LYS A 796 -34.96 12.95 0.87
C LYS A 796 -35.64 12.42 -0.39
N PHE A 797 -36.58 13.19 -0.92
CA PHE A 797 -37.34 12.88 -2.13
C PHE A 797 -37.10 13.90 -3.24
N MET A 798 -37.45 13.54 -4.45
CA MET A 798 -37.43 14.42 -5.63
C MET A 798 -38.84 14.60 -6.17
N MET A 799 -39.19 15.83 -6.50
CA MET A 799 -40.41 16.13 -7.27
C MET A 799 -39.99 16.23 -8.74
N ILE A 800 -40.68 15.49 -9.60
CA ILE A 800 -40.41 15.41 -11.03
C ILE A 800 -41.68 15.82 -11.76
N ASN A 801 -41.57 16.84 -12.60
CA ASN A 801 -42.70 17.23 -13.47
C ASN A 801 -42.86 16.17 -14.56
N LYS A 802 -44.08 15.74 -14.84
CA LYS A 802 -44.33 14.71 -15.85
C LYS A 802 -43.94 15.16 -17.26
N ASP A 803 -44.07 16.44 -17.55
CA ASP A 803 -43.68 17.04 -18.83
C ASP A 803 -42.16 16.97 -19.09
N SER A 804 -41.37 16.84 -18.02
CA SER A 804 -39.92 16.69 -18.11
C SER A 804 -39.44 15.22 -18.24
N ILE A 805 -40.34 14.25 -18.37
CA ILE A 805 -40.00 12.84 -18.43
C ILE A 805 -39.88 12.38 -19.88
N ASP A 806 -38.65 12.08 -20.32
CA ASP A 806 -38.39 11.49 -21.62
C ASP A 806 -38.72 10.01 -21.69
N GLN A 807 -38.31 9.27 -20.63
CA GLN A 807 -38.53 7.83 -20.56
C GLN A 807 -38.82 7.40 -19.12
N ARG A 808 -39.68 6.42 -18.96
CA ARG A 808 -39.97 5.78 -17.67
C ARG A 808 -40.02 4.27 -17.86
N ARG A 809 -39.30 3.56 -17.01
CA ARG A 809 -39.28 2.10 -17.01
C ARG A 809 -39.20 1.55 -15.58
N THR A 810 -39.70 0.34 -15.39
CA THR A 810 -39.55 -0.39 -14.14
C THR A 810 -38.19 -1.02 -14.03
N ALA A 811 -37.53 -0.88 -12.88
CA ALA A 811 -36.29 -1.54 -12.61
C ALA A 811 -36.49 -2.97 -12.07
N GLU A 812 -35.54 -3.87 -12.37
CA GLU A 812 -35.55 -5.24 -11.85
C GLU A 812 -35.03 -5.36 -10.42
N VAL A 813 -34.65 -4.25 -9.80
CA VAL A 813 -34.06 -4.21 -8.46
C VAL A 813 -35.07 -3.66 -7.46
N SER A 814 -35.22 -4.33 -6.32
CA SER A 814 -36.10 -3.91 -5.21
C SER A 814 -35.59 -2.66 -4.54
N SER A 815 -36.51 -1.77 -4.15
CA SER A 815 -36.19 -0.64 -3.25
C SER A 815 -35.83 -1.09 -1.82
N MET A 816 -36.16 -2.31 -1.43
CA MET A 816 -35.71 -2.88 -0.15
C MET A 816 -34.21 -3.18 -0.24
N PRO A 817 -33.36 -2.57 0.64
CA PRO A 817 -31.93 -2.83 0.61
C PRO A 817 -31.62 -4.28 0.92
N ALA A 818 -30.66 -4.88 0.17
CA ALA A 818 -30.08 -6.15 0.55
C ALA A 818 -29.11 -5.99 1.73
N GLY A 819 -28.89 -7.06 2.51
CA GLY A 819 -27.92 -7.07 3.61
C GLY A 819 -28.40 -6.51 4.93
N LEU A 820 -29.68 -6.16 5.09
CA LEU A 820 -30.27 -5.69 6.36
C LEU A 820 -30.06 -6.70 7.51
N LEU A 821 -29.89 -7.97 7.20
CA LEU A 821 -29.71 -9.05 8.18
C LEU A 821 -28.24 -9.45 8.37
N ASP A 822 -27.30 -8.85 7.68
CA ASP A 822 -25.88 -9.26 7.69
C ASP A 822 -25.19 -9.05 9.04
N THR A 823 -25.81 -8.33 9.95
CA THR A 823 -25.32 -8.11 11.33
C THR A 823 -26.02 -8.98 12.38
N PHE A 824 -26.89 -9.89 11.98
CA PHE A 824 -27.66 -10.75 12.87
C PHE A 824 -27.18 -12.20 12.77
N THR A 825 -27.28 -12.93 13.87
CA THR A 825 -26.98 -14.37 13.92
C THR A 825 -28.11 -15.17 13.25
N VAL A 826 -27.84 -16.41 12.87
CA VAL A 826 -28.85 -17.33 12.32
C VAL A 826 -30.06 -17.44 13.25
N GLU A 827 -29.82 -17.55 14.57
CA GLU A 827 -30.87 -17.66 15.59
C GLU A 827 -31.76 -16.43 15.62
N GLU A 828 -31.17 -15.23 15.59
CA GLU A 828 -31.91 -13.98 15.55
C GLU A 828 -32.72 -13.81 14.26
N ILE A 829 -32.19 -14.28 13.13
CA ILE A 829 -32.89 -14.28 11.84
C ILE A 829 -34.09 -15.24 11.89
N PHE A 830 -33.94 -16.39 12.49
CA PHE A 830 -35.06 -17.33 12.66
C PHE A 830 -36.12 -16.78 13.62
N ASP A 831 -35.72 -16.09 14.70
CA ASP A 831 -36.66 -15.41 15.59
C ASP A 831 -37.44 -14.30 14.84
N LEU A 832 -36.75 -13.54 13.96
CA LEU A 832 -37.42 -12.55 13.10
C LEU A 832 -38.45 -13.22 12.19
N VAL A 833 -38.09 -14.31 11.49
CA VAL A 833 -39.01 -15.01 10.59
C VAL A 833 -40.21 -15.54 11.35
N ALA A 834 -40.00 -16.11 12.54
CA ALA A 834 -41.10 -16.56 13.42
C ALA A 834 -42.01 -15.39 13.85
N PHE A 835 -41.43 -14.25 14.22
CA PHE A 835 -42.19 -13.05 14.57
C PHE A 835 -43.04 -12.57 13.39
N LEU A 836 -42.51 -12.50 12.19
CA LEU A 836 -43.22 -12.11 10.99
C LEU A 836 -44.37 -13.09 10.69
N GLN A 837 -44.18 -14.38 10.90
CA GLN A 837 -45.22 -15.41 10.69
C GLN A 837 -46.30 -15.40 11.77
N SER A 838 -46.00 -14.94 12.97
CA SER A 838 -46.95 -14.79 14.07
C SER A 838 -47.87 -13.58 13.96
N ARG A 839 -47.81 -12.84 12.85
CA ARG A 839 -48.53 -11.53 12.65
C ARG A 839 -48.12 -10.44 13.63
N GLY A 840 -46.91 -10.55 14.18
CA GLY A 840 -46.42 -9.60 15.17
C GLY A 840 -47.10 -9.63 16.52
N VAL A 841 -47.85 -10.69 16.83
CA VAL A 841 -48.55 -10.83 18.12
C VAL A 841 -47.63 -11.47 19.14
N LYS A 842 -47.54 -10.94 20.38
CA LYS A 842 -46.95 -11.64 21.51
C LYS A 842 -47.82 -12.86 21.86
N GLN A 843 -47.22 -14.05 21.99
CA GLN A 843 -47.81 -15.15 22.72
C GLN A 843 -47.70 -14.88 24.21
#